data_f30bd394df9a91683a3b9e72fa55c7cc
#
_entry.id   f30bd394df9a91683a3b9e72fa55c7cc
#
_cell.length_a   1.000
_cell.length_b   1.000
_cell.length_c   1.000
_cell.angle_alpha   90.00
_cell.angle_beta   90.00
_cell.angle_gamma   90.00
#
_symmetry.space_group_name_H-M   'P 1'
#
loop_
_entity.id
_entity.type
_entity.pdbx_description
1 polymer ?
#
loop_
_entity_poly.entity_id
_entity_poly.type
_entity_poly.pdbx_seq_one_letter_code
_entity_poly.pdbx_strand_id
1 'polypeptide(L)'
;MSVTSLLTSSRARLMTSAAGGLSRDAVAGRYPGFLADFAGERYSSQGNGVNTFSSAITHAATTNATMVDSDGLLKWRPHNLVTNTTDFSGWSPFRATFSDVSDGVATFTQDTGETNGGGVIRSLTGVVVGQTIKWVVELKDEGQGYARIITNFGSFRDARINLSTATLISQSSGHSTTVTALEDGWVKVAVEVTIDALTNDDVGVYLLNTDTPSTNTATPDASILLRKPRCYVADLGGTVNNPDTNSDYVPNSTGSALYLPRRGHHVYDGTSWVNEGLLHESEARTNAFTQSNDFSTWSSTNTSVTDNAATGLDGLTSASTVVQASTTAVSHFIYTTASVTSGTTYTFSVFVKYVDWQYVNLDVSDGSFGSSARATFDLTNGVVTDGSNGADTIENWGNGWWRIAMSVPATATNTSSFFVSFNDGSTFDNTFDGDGTSSFIIYGAQLEEGPTPSSYIPTSGSTVERAAETLTIPAANLPWPTPVVIGAELVTNGAFDTDISGWAALFGSISWEAGKLRLTEDGADGGSARAYQGITTEIGKVYRVTADVGAVSFGNAQVVASTNTNVGGFPQVLSSGNETVELIFVAAATTTNIIVGVQGISARTADFDNISVREIDPLAVSLQMNGRVTYADEDTFANVTLWRWQADSSNNLRTTYDTVGTTGNVVFRSSASGVNDFPIGTIEYSPGVLVPLNIASRHGSTFINGAVDGTALTENTTPVALPDLETTDLTLGYDYMGTIKTFRVWAADLGDTGIESAST
;
A
#
# COMPACT_ATOMS: atom_id res chain seq x y z
N MET A 1 9.64 -48.23 11.56
CA MET A 1 9.04 -47.12 10.85
C MET A 1 10.02 -45.96 10.84
N SER A 2 10.41 -45.48 9.68
CA SER A 2 11.48 -44.48 9.53
C SER A 2 10.97 -43.10 9.96
N VAL A 3 11.85 -42.28 10.52
CA VAL A 3 11.56 -40.87 10.94
C VAL A 3 10.99 -40.02 9.80
N THR A 4 11.28 -40.38 8.55
CA THR A 4 10.75 -39.76 7.34
C THR A 4 9.23 -39.95 7.16
N SER A 5 8.66 -41.08 7.65
CA SER A 5 7.22 -41.35 7.54
C SER A 5 6.39 -40.58 8.60
N LEU A 6 7.00 -40.20 9.73
CA LEU A 6 6.35 -39.37 10.75
C LEU A 6 6.31 -37.89 10.35
N LEU A 7 7.33 -37.40 9.66
CA LEU A 7 7.39 -35.99 9.18
C LEU A 7 6.40 -35.74 8.03
N THR A 8 6.16 -36.71 7.14
CA THR A 8 5.15 -36.61 6.09
C THR A 8 3.72 -36.71 6.64
N SER A 9 3.50 -37.48 7.70
CA SER A 9 2.16 -37.60 8.33
C SER A 9 1.79 -36.40 9.20
N SER A 10 2.76 -35.74 9.83
CA SER A 10 2.52 -34.50 10.60
C SER A 10 2.30 -33.28 9.68
N ARG A 11 3.01 -33.19 8.55
CA ARG A 11 2.74 -32.17 7.52
C ARG A 11 1.35 -32.35 6.88
N ALA A 12 0.94 -33.59 6.59
CA ALA A 12 -0.40 -33.88 6.07
C ALA A 12 -1.51 -33.58 7.09
N ARG A 13 -1.26 -33.76 8.41
CA ARG A 13 -2.24 -33.43 9.46
C ARG A 13 -2.34 -31.94 9.78
N LEU A 14 -1.26 -31.15 9.64
CA LEU A 14 -1.34 -29.69 9.71
C LEU A 14 -2.08 -29.09 8.51
N MET A 15 -1.95 -29.69 7.33
CA MET A 15 -2.70 -29.28 6.15
C MET A 15 -4.21 -29.62 6.24
N THR A 16 -4.60 -30.70 6.93
CA THR A 16 -6.02 -31.08 7.01
C THR A 16 -6.83 -30.31 8.03
N SER A 17 -6.24 -29.70 9.05
CA SER A 17 -6.95 -28.78 9.97
C SER A 17 -7.09 -27.35 9.40
N ALA A 18 -6.19 -26.93 8.51
CA ALA A 18 -6.29 -25.70 7.72
C ALA A 18 -7.13 -25.89 6.43
N ALA A 19 -7.35 -27.13 5.99
CA ALA A 19 -7.98 -27.45 4.69
C ALA A 19 -9.45 -27.00 4.56
N GLY A 20 -10.14 -26.71 5.66
CA GLY A 20 -11.52 -26.17 5.61
C GLY A 20 -11.59 -24.71 5.10
N GLY A 21 -10.50 -23.93 5.22
CA GLY A 21 -10.40 -22.57 4.72
C GLY A 21 -9.69 -22.44 3.37
N LEU A 22 -8.74 -23.34 3.08
CA LEU A 22 -7.90 -23.27 1.87
C LEU A 22 -8.61 -23.71 0.58
N SER A 23 -9.69 -24.51 0.65
CA SER A 23 -10.41 -24.98 -0.54
C SER A 23 -11.08 -23.84 -1.34
N ARG A 24 -11.29 -22.67 -0.73
CA ARG A 24 -11.89 -21.51 -1.39
C ARG A 24 -10.88 -20.67 -2.18
N ASP A 25 -9.57 -20.85 -1.94
CA ASP A 25 -8.53 -20.04 -2.55
C ASP A 25 -7.85 -20.71 -3.74
N ALA A 26 -8.19 -21.99 -4.01
CA ALA A 26 -7.66 -22.72 -5.15
C ALA A 26 -8.33 -22.27 -6.45
N VAL A 27 -7.53 -21.91 -7.45
CA VAL A 27 -7.96 -21.61 -8.82
C VAL A 27 -7.45 -22.72 -9.72
N ALA A 28 -8.31 -23.28 -10.57
CA ALA A 28 -8.00 -24.44 -11.42
C ALA A 28 -7.33 -25.61 -10.66
N GLY A 29 -7.72 -25.83 -9.40
CA GLY A 29 -7.14 -26.85 -8.53
C GLY A 29 -5.76 -26.52 -7.96
N ARG A 30 -5.22 -25.33 -8.18
CA ARG A 30 -3.92 -24.87 -7.69
C ARG A 30 -4.06 -23.82 -6.58
N TYR A 31 -3.37 -24.03 -5.48
CA TYR A 31 -3.30 -23.05 -4.39
C TYR A 31 -2.25 -21.98 -4.71
N PRO A 32 -2.50 -20.69 -4.35
CA PRO A 32 -1.49 -19.66 -4.51
C PRO A 32 -0.27 -19.94 -3.63
N GLY A 33 0.91 -19.66 -4.15
CA GLY A 33 2.15 -19.68 -3.36
C GLY A 33 2.26 -18.46 -2.45
N PHE A 34 1.63 -17.33 -2.83
CA PHE A 34 1.42 -16.16 -1.99
C PHE A 34 -0.05 -15.72 -2.05
N LEU A 35 -0.60 -15.39 -0.88
CA LEU A 35 -1.96 -14.86 -0.72
C LEU A 35 -1.93 -13.68 0.24
N ALA A 36 -2.53 -12.57 -0.17
CA ALA A 36 -2.97 -11.48 0.68
C ALA A 36 -4.46 -11.23 0.42
N ASP A 37 -5.32 -11.66 1.34
CA ASP A 37 -6.75 -11.38 1.38
C ASP A 37 -6.99 -10.32 2.46
N PHE A 38 -7.00 -9.06 2.04
CA PHE A 38 -7.10 -7.90 2.94
C PHE A 38 -8.50 -7.76 3.54
N ALA A 39 -9.54 -8.21 2.84
CA ALA A 39 -10.90 -8.17 3.37
C ALA A 39 -11.16 -9.29 4.38
N GLY A 40 -10.53 -10.45 4.19
CA GLY A 40 -10.62 -11.60 5.09
C GLY A 40 -9.51 -11.65 6.15
N GLU A 41 -8.56 -10.69 6.16
CA GLU A 41 -7.38 -10.65 7.04
C GLU A 41 -6.58 -11.96 7.01
N ARG A 42 -6.39 -12.55 5.81
CA ARG A 42 -5.69 -13.81 5.61
C ARG A 42 -4.44 -13.60 4.76
N TYR A 43 -3.32 -14.03 5.31
CA TYR A 43 -2.02 -13.91 4.66
C TYR A 43 -1.31 -15.25 4.68
N SER A 44 -0.68 -15.64 3.57
CA SER A 44 0.13 -16.85 3.50
C SER A 44 1.22 -16.77 2.43
N SER A 45 2.35 -17.42 2.70
CA SER A 45 3.41 -17.67 1.73
C SER A 45 3.88 -19.12 1.88
N GLN A 46 4.03 -19.85 0.77
CA GLN A 46 4.46 -21.25 0.80
C GLN A 46 5.86 -21.37 1.41
N GLY A 47 5.95 -22.09 2.53
CA GLY A 47 7.22 -22.41 3.19
C GLY A 47 7.70 -21.42 4.25
N ASN A 48 7.10 -20.23 4.37
CA ASN A 48 7.65 -19.13 5.19
C ASN A 48 6.83 -18.76 6.44
N GLY A 49 5.85 -19.54 6.87
CA GLY A 49 5.13 -19.28 8.13
C GLY A 49 4.44 -17.89 8.21
N VAL A 50 4.24 -17.24 7.07
CA VAL A 50 3.56 -15.94 6.95
C VAL A 50 2.09 -16.14 7.28
N ASN A 51 1.58 -15.39 8.27
CA ASN A 51 0.18 -15.47 8.72
C ASN A 51 -0.39 -14.13 9.19
N THR A 52 0.38 -13.04 9.08
CA THR A 52 -0.03 -11.69 9.45
C THR A 52 0.30 -10.71 8.33
N PHE A 53 -0.36 -9.56 8.31
CA PHE A 53 -0.05 -8.49 7.35
C PHE A 53 1.45 -8.13 7.40
N SER A 54 1.97 -7.84 8.58
CA SER A 54 3.35 -7.36 8.76
C SER A 54 4.42 -8.40 8.41
N SER A 55 4.10 -9.70 8.46
CA SER A 55 5.00 -10.75 7.99
C SER A 55 4.92 -10.96 6.47
N ALA A 56 3.80 -10.57 5.84
CA ALA A 56 3.56 -10.73 4.41
C ALA A 56 4.04 -9.54 3.59
N ILE A 57 3.79 -8.32 4.08
CA ILE A 57 3.88 -7.07 3.30
C ILE A 57 4.56 -5.99 4.14
N THR A 58 5.47 -5.28 3.53
CA THR A 58 6.04 -4.04 4.06
C THR A 58 5.17 -2.86 3.62
N HIS A 59 4.70 -2.09 4.59
CA HIS A 59 3.93 -0.86 4.38
C HIS A 59 4.68 0.32 4.96
N ALA A 60 4.66 1.46 4.26
CA ALA A 60 5.15 2.72 4.79
C ALA A 60 4.14 3.85 4.57
N ALA A 61 3.95 4.65 5.61
CA ALA A 61 3.19 5.89 5.61
C ALA A 61 3.80 6.82 6.65
N THR A 62 3.90 8.12 6.33
CA THR A 62 4.55 9.13 7.20
C THR A 62 3.57 10.14 7.77
N THR A 63 2.31 10.14 7.30
CA THR A 63 1.24 11.02 7.81
C THR A 63 -0.02 10.21 8.14
N ASN A 64 -0.90 10.84 8.91
CA ASN A 64 -2.21 10.28 9.19
C ASN A 64 -3.10 10.33 7.94
N ALA A 65 -4.13 9.47 7.91
CA ALA A 65 -5.09 9.40 6.82
C ALA A 65 -6.43 8.83 7.31
N THR A 66 -7.50 9.20 6.61
CA THR A 66 -8.85 8.73 6.91
C THR A 66 -9.17 7.43 6.20
N MET A 67 -10.14 6.71 6.75
CA MET A 67 -10.76 5.52 6.18
C MET A 67 -12.21 5.41 6.69
N VAL A 68 -13.00 4.53 6.08
CA VAL A 68 -14.38 4.27 6.47
C VAL A 68 -14.45 2.93 7.21
N ASP A 69 -15.10 2.91 8.37
CA ASP A 69 -15.30 1.69 9.16
C ASP A 69 -16.53 0.88 8.73
N SER A 70 -16.84 -0.22 9.45
CA SER A 70 -17.95 -1.12 9.12
C SER A 70 -19.34 -0.47 9.30
N ASP A 71 -19.44 0.60 10.08
CA ASP A 71 -20.68 1.34 10.29
C ASP A 71 -20.85 2.47 9.26
N GLY A 72 -19.90 2.62 8.35
CA GLY A 72 -19.87 3.68 7.35
C GLY A 72 -19.41 5.03 7.90
N LEU A 73 -18.72 5.01 9.04
CA LEU A 73 -18.21 6.21 9.65
C LEU A 73 -16.78 6.51 9.21
N LEU A 74 -16.55 7.77 8.91
CA LEU A 74 -15.22 8.30 8.62
C LEU A 74 -14.39 8.34 9.91
N LYS A 75 -13.25 7.67 9.91
CA LYS A 75 -12.35 7.50 11.04
C LYS A 75 -10.90 7.70 10.60
N TRP A 76 -10.04 7.97 11.58
CA TRP A 76 -8.60 7.88 11.35
C TRP A 76 -8.13 6.43 11.24
N ARG A 77 -7.07 6.17 10.47
CA ARG A 77 -6.34 4.89 10.49
C ARG A 77 -5.83 4.59 11.89
N PRO A 78 -5.58 3.34 12.25
CA PRO A 78 -4.89 3.02 13.50
C PRO A 78 -3.48 3.62 13.48
N HIS A 79 -3.13 4.39 14.51
CA HIS A 79 -1.82 5.04 14.62
C HIS A 79 -1.42 5.29 16.07
N ASN A 80 -0.13 5.50 16.30
CA ASN A 80 0.40 5.90 17.60
C ASN A 80 1.49 6.95 17.41
N LEU A 81 1.27 8.14 17.93
CA LEU A 81 2.20 9.25 17.87
C LEU A 81 3.31 9.13 18.93
N VAL A 82 3.11 8.29 19.97
CA VAL A 82 4.14 8.01 20.97
C VAL A 82 5.09 6.93 20.45
N THR A 83 6.37 7.19 20.58
CA THR A 83 7.45 6.31 20.10
C THR A 83 7.89 5.30 21.16
N ASN A 84 8.45 4.16 20.74
CA ASN A 84 9.08 3.17 21.61
C ASN A 84 8.17 2.70 22.77
N THR A 85 6.89 2.39 22.46
CA THR A 85 5.87 2.06 23.47
C THR A 85 5.90 0.60 23.92
N THR A 86 6.74 -0.23 23.28
CA THR A 86 6.87 -1.66 23.58
C THR A 86 8.08 -1.99 24.45
N ASP A 87 9.16 -1.22 24.34
CA ASP A 87 10.42 -1.45 25.04
C ASP A 87 10.88 -0.25 25.88
N PHE A 88 10.17 0.88 25.78
CA PHE A 88 10.47 2.14 26.46
C PHE A 88 11.88 2.69 26.17
N SER A 89 12.52 2.22 25.10
CA SER A 89 13.84 2.72 24.69
C SER A 89 13.76 4.20 24.35
N GLY A 90 14.78 4.96 24.77
CA GLY A 90 14.78 6.41 24.59
C GLY A 90 13.77 7.20 25.46
N TRP A 91 13.03 6.53 26.37
CA TRP A 91 12.28 7.23 27.42
C TRP A 91 13.25 7.65 28.51
N SER A 92 13.34 8.94 28.81
CA SER A 92 14.27 9.51 29.77
C SER A 92 13.51 10.09 30.95
N PRO A 93 13.24 9.31 31.99
CA PRO A 93 12.59 9.82 33.20
C PRO A 93 13.55 10.73 34.00
N PHE A 94 12.99 11.61 34.80
CA PHE A 94 13.72 12.44 35.75
C PHE A 94 13.24 12.15 37.17
N ARG A 95 14.16 12.05 38.14
CA ARG A 95 13.90 11.62 39.54
C ARG A 95 13.17 10.30 39.67
N ALA A 96 13.31 9.46 38.64
CA ALA A 96 12.70 8.14 38.55
C ALA A 96 13.44 7.30 37.52
N THR A 97 13.28 6.00 37.57
CA THR A 97 13.89 5.05 36.63
C THR A 97 12.88 4.08 36.07
N PHE A 98 13.13 3.59 34.86
CA PHE A 98 12.46 2.41 34.31
C PHE A 98 13.31 1.17 34.56
N SER A 99 12.68 0.08 35.02
CA SER A 99 13.28 -1.23 35.15
C SER A 99 12.30 -2.33 34.72
N ASP A 100 12.81 -3.55 34.63
CA ASP A 100 12.05 -4.79 34.40
C ASP A 100 11.09 -4.68 33.21
N VAL A 101 11.59 -4.08 32.10
CA VAL A 101 10.78 -3.95 30.89
C VAL A 101 10.63 -5.32 30.24
N SER A 102 9.40 -5.83 30.21
CA SER A 102 9.06 -7.13 29.66
C SER A 102 7.63 -7.09 29.11
N ASP A 103 7.44 -7.66 27.91
CA ASP A 103 6.14 -7.76 27.24
C ASP A 103 5.35 -6.43 27.14
N GLY A 104 6.07 -5.31 26.94
CA GLY A 104 5.47 -3.99 26.87
C GLY A 104 4.98 -3.41 28.21
N VAL A 105 5.43 -3.99 29.33
CA VAL A 105 5.21 -3.50 30.70
C VAL A 105 6.56 -3.00 31.24
N ALA A 106 6.57 -1.85 31.89
CA ALA A 106 7.73 -1.29 32.57
C ALA A 106 7.41 -0.99 34.02
N THR A 107 8.36 -1.25 34.92
CA THR A 107 8.33 -0.75 36.31
C THR A 107 8.91 0.66 36.32
N PHE A 108 8.10 1.63 36.76
CA PHE A 108 8.47 3.05 36.84
C PHE A 108 8.61 3.43 38.32
N THR A 109 9.84 3.56 38.80
CA THR A 109 10.19 3.69 40.22
C THR A 109 10.73 5.07 40.54
N GLN A 110 10.25 5.68 41.64
CA GLN A 110 10.78 6.92 42.21
C GLN A 110 12.19 6.70 42.72
N ASP A 111 13.11 7.61 42.43
CA ASP A 111 14.51 7.51 42.87
C ASP A 111 14.64 7.55 44.38
N THR A 112 15.61 6.82 44.93
CA THR A 112 15.92 6.75 46.34
C THR A 112 16.22 8.12 46.94
N GLY A 113 15.52 8.47 48.02
CA GLY A 113 15.67 9.76 48.72
C GLY A 113 14.97 10.96 48.07
N GLU A 114 14.44 10.82 46.86
CA GLU A 114 13.69 11.86 46.19
C GLU A 114 12.22 11.86 46.63
N THR A 115 11.77 12.98 47.21
CA THR A 115 10.37 13.16 47.64
C THR A 115 9.53 13.97 46.69
N ASN A 116 10.14 14.68 45.73
CA ASN A 116 9.41 15.34 44.66
C ASN A 116 9.09 14.31 43.56
N GLY A 117 7.86 14.29 43.09
CA GLY A 117 7.41 13.32 42.11
C GLY A 117 8.27 13.31 40.86
N GLY A 118 8.83 12.15 40.57
CA GLY A 118 9.53 11.87 39.31
C GLY A 118 8.55 11.72 38.16
N GLY A 119 9.01 11.89 36.96
CA GLY A 119 8.15 11.82 35.80
C GLY A 119 8.88 11.44 34.52
N VAL A 120 8.10 11.12 33.51
CA VAL A 120 8.57 10.94 32.14
C VAL A 120 7.68 11.74 31.19
N ILE A 121 8.32 12.40 30.24
CA ILE A 121 7.66 13.22 29.22
C ILE A 121 8.08 12.69 27.84
N ARG A 122 7.14 12.65 26.91
CA ARG A 122 7.35 12.28 25.51
C ARG A 122 6.84 13.37 24.59
N SER A 123 7.73 13.91 23.76
CA SER A 123 7.35 14.85 22.70
C SER A 123 6.74 14.08 21.54
N LEU A 124 5.67 14.62 20.98
CA LEU A 124 4.96 14.06 19.84
C LEU A 124 5.40 14.76 18.55
N THR A 125 5.23 14.06 17.44
CA THR A 125 5.40 14.61 16.09
C THR A 125 4.16 14.32 15.25
N GLY A 126 3.89 15.13 14.22
CA GLY A 126 2.75 14.90 13.33
C GLY A 126 1.41 15.39 13.89
N VAL A 127 1.41 16.26 14.89
CA VAL A 127 0.23 16.93 15.45
C VAL A 127 0.04 18.31 14.83
N VAL A 128 -1.20 18.78 14.74
CA VAL A 128 -1.57 20.07 14.13
C VAL A 128 -2.44 20.87 15.12
N VAL A 129 -2.27 22.20 15.14
CA VAL A 129 -3.14 23.09 15.93
C VAL A 129 -4.60 22.92 15.51
N GLY A 130 -5.48 22.88 16.50
CA GLY A 130 -6.93 22.66 16.33
C GLY A 130 -7.35 21.18 16.36
N GLN A 131 -6.42 20.24 16.17
CA GLN A 131 -6.74 18.81 16.34
C GLN A 131 -7.03 18.45 17.80
N THR A 132 -7.94 17.51 18.00
CA THR A 132 -8.13 16.85 19.29
C THR A 132 -7.35 15.55 19.30
N ILE A 133 -6.50 15.38 20.31
CA ILE A 133 -5.77 14.12 20.53
C ILE A 133 -6.29 13.41 21.77
N LYS A 134 -6.04 12.10 21.80
CA LYS A 134 -6.32 11.25 22.97
C LYS A 134 -5.05 10.57 23.44
N TRP A 135 -4.58 10.96 24.62
CA TRP A 135 -3.46 10.36 25.32
C TRP A 135 -3.99 9.27 26.27
N VAL A 136 -3.53 8.03 26.09
CA VAL A 136 -4.01 6.88 26.86
C VAL A 136 -2.81 6.08 27.41
N VAL A 137 -2.91 5.70 28.68
CA VAL A 137 -1.93 4.85 29.36
C VAL A 137 -2.64 3.91 30.34
N GLU A 138 -2.11 2.72 30.51
CA GLU A 138 -2.57 1.77 31.53
C GLU A 138 -1.54 1.73 32.67
N LEU A 139 -1.99 1.97 33.90
CA LEU A 139 -1.17 2.09 35.11
C LEU A 139 -1.63 1.10 36.16
N LYS A 140 -0.69 0.61 37.00
CA LYS A 140 -1.01 -0.19 38.17
C LYS A 140 -0.17 0.29 39.34
N ASP A 141 -0.79 0.40 40.50
CA ASP A 141 -0.12 0.83 41.74
C ASP A 141 0.83 -0.28 42.26
N GLU A 142 2.04 0.11 42.57
CA GLU A 142 3.04 -0.70 43.27
C GLU A 142 3.66 0.15 44.42
N GLY A 143 2.80 0.86 45.17
CA GLY A 143 3.16 1.60 46.37
C GLY A 143 3.13 3.14 46.29
N GLN A 144 2.90 3.72 45.12
CA GLN A 144 2.75 5.19 44.97
C GLN A 144 1.33 5.69 45.32
N GLY A 145 0.30 4.89 45.01
CA GLY A 145 -1.10 5.20 45.23
C GLY A 145 -1.74 6.11 44.20
N TYR A 146 -0.98 7.02 43.59
CA TYR A 146 -1.51 8.04 42.68
C TYR A 146 -0.60 8.26 41.48
N ALA A 147 -1.17 8.80 40.41
CA ALA A 147 -0.45 9.25 39.23
C ALA A 147 -0.97 10.60 38.75
N ARG A 148 -0.10 11.33 38.05
CA ARG A 148 -0.43 12.57 37.36
C ARG A 148 -0.16 12.41 35.87
N ILE A 149 -1.18 12.62 35.06
CA ILE A 149 -1.10 12.54 33.61
C ILE A 149 -1.03 13.99 33.09
N ILE A 150 -0.06 14.27 32.23
CA ILE A 150 0.17 15.63 31.69
C ILE A 150 0.01 15.67 30.19
N THR A 151 -0.43 16.84 29.69
CA THR A 151 -0.29 17.27 28.31
C THR A 151 0.22 18.71 28.28
N ASN A 152 1.00 19.06 27.25
CA ASN A 152 1.58 20.39 27.11
C ASN A 152 1.61 20.80 25.64
N PHE A 153 0.52 21.37 25.16
CA PHE A 153 0.32 21.87 23.80
C PHE A 153 0.02 23.37 23.85
N GLY A 154 1.05 24.18 24.05
CA GLY A 154 0.93 25.61 24.31
C GLY A 154 0.54 25.94 25.76
N SER A 155 -0.31 25.14 26.37
CA SER A 155 -0.69 25.24 27.76
C SER A 155 -0.42 23.94 28.51
N PHE A 156 0.26 24.02 29.64
CA PHE A 156 0.47 22.87 30.52
C PHE A 156 -0.84 22.52 31.21
N ARG A 157 -1.28 21.25 31.06
CA ARG A 157 -2.50 20.71 31.67
C ARG A 157 -2.19 19.39 32.35
N ASP A 158 -2.97 19.03 33.39
CA ASP A 158 -2.83 17.77 34.10
C ASP A 158 -4.16 17.17 34.53
N ALA A 159 -4.13 15.86 34.78
CA ALA A 159 -5.15 15.09 35.47
C ALA A 159 -4.51 14.24 36.57
N ARG A 160 -5.10 14.18 37.75
CA ARG A 160 -4.62 13.40 38.91
C ARG A 160 -5.55 12.24 39.17
N ILE A 161 -4.97 11.08 39.34
CA ILE A 161 -5.68 9.79 39.38
C ILE A 161 -5.33 9.08 40.69
N ASN A 162 -6.34 8.56 41.38
CA ASN A 162 -6.18 7.57 42.43
C ASN A 162 -6.16 6.20 41.80
N LEU A 163 -5.02 5.48 41.84
CA LEU A 163 -4.83 4.18 41.20
C LEU A 163 -5.53 3.06 41.95
N SER A 164 -5.65 3.15 43.26
CA SER A 164 -6.27 2.09 44.07
C SER A 164 -7.80 2.05 43.91
N THR A 165 -8.43 3.20 43.68
CA THR A 165 -9.87 3.31 43.48
C THR A 165 -10.30 3.52 42.03
N ALA A 166 -9.33 3.68 41.12
CA ALA A 166 -9.53 3.99 39.72
C ALA A 166 -10.44 5.23 39.50
N THR A 167 -10.14 6.32 40.21
CA THR A 167 -10.96 7.55 40.17
C THR A 167 -10.12 8.77 39.78
N LEU A 168 -10.77 9.67 39.02
CA LEU A 168 -10.26 11.01 38.76
C LEU A 168 -10.41 11.87 40.01
N ILE A 169 -9.33 12.51 40.48
CA ILE A 169 -9.31 13.43 41.61
C ILE A 169 -9.54 14.85 41.14
N SER A 170 -8.77 15.28 40.14
CA SER A 170 -8.84 16.61 39.56
C SER A 170 -8.31 16.60 38.13
N GLN A 171 -8.72 17.57 37.34
CA GLN A 171 -8.15 17.84 36.00
C GLN A 171 -8.15 19.33 35.71
N SER A 172 -7.21 19.72 34.85
CA SER A 172 -7.14 21.08 34.31
C SER A 172 -8.31 21.37 33.37
N SER A 173 -8.69 22.64 33.25
CA SER A 173 -9.62 23.09 32.21
C SER A 173 -9.07 22.73 30.81
N GLY A 174 -9.93 22.27 29.93
CA GLY A 174 -9.56 21.80 28.57
C GLY A 174 -9.09 20.35 28.49
N HIS A 175 -8.99 19.63 29.62
CA HIS A 175 -8.91 18.17 29.63
C HIS A 175 -10.30 17.55 29.73
N SER A 176 -10.53 16.45 28.99
CA SER A 176 -11.61 15.51 29.21
C SER A 176 -10.98 14.16 29.57
N THR A 177 -11.07 13.78 30.86
CA THR A 177 -10.37 12.60 31.39
C THR A 177 -11.35 11.50 31.75
N THR A 178 -11.11 10.31 31.20
CA THR A 178 -11.82 9.07 31.55
C THR A 178 -10.87 8.13 32.29
N VAL A 179 -11.33 7.59 33.41
CA VAL A 179 -10.58 6.60 34.20
C VAL A 179 -11.43 5.33 34.27
N THR A 180 -10.83 4.21 33.92
CA THR A 180 -11.51 2.91 33.87
C THR A 180 -10.70 1.86 34.63
N ALA A 181 -11.32 1.20 35.61
CA ALA A 181 -10.74 0.04 36.27
C ALA A 181 -10.68 -1.14 35.28
N LEU A 182 -9.54 -1.79 35.21
CA LEU A 182 -9.30 -3.01 34.45
C LEU A 182 -9.08 -4.17 35.40
N GLU A 183 -8.96 -5.39 34.87
CA GLU A 183 -8.62 -6.58 35.65
C GLU A 183 -7.22 -6.47 36.29
N ASP A 184 -6.96 -7.24 37.34
CA ASP A 184 -5.69 -7.35 38.05
C ASP A 184 -5.12 -6.04 38.61
N GLY A 185 -6.01 -5.07 38.96
CA GLY A 185 -5.61 -3.80 39.56
C GLY A 185 -5.02 -2.77 38.54
N TRP A 186 -5.14 -3.04 37.26
CA TRP A 186 -4.79 -2.05 36.22
C TRP A 186 -5.87 -0.97 36.11
N VAL A 187 -5.43 0.24 35.80
CA VAL A 187 -6.26 1.41 35.58
C VAL A 187 -5.93 2.01 34.21
N LYS A 188 -6.91 2.08 33.31
CA LYS A 188 -6.79 2.80 32.04
C LYS A 188 -7.14 4.26 32.26
N VAL A 189 -6.24 5.16 31.93
CA VAL A 189 -6.44 6.60 31.94
C VAL A 189 -6.40 7.11 30.51
N ALA A 190 -7.44 7.80 30.08
CA ALA A 190 -7.54 8.43 28.77
C ALA A 190 -7.84 9.92 28.95
N VAL A 191 -7.00 10.78 28.36
CA VAL A 191 -7.14 12.23 28.40
C VAL A 191 -7.30 12.73 26.98
N GLU A 192 -8.41 13.41 26.71
CA GLU A 192 -8.63 14.15 25.45
C GLU A 192 -8.31 15.63 25.66
N VAL A 193 -7.64 16.23 24.67
CA VAL A 193 -7.26 17.65 24.66
C VAL A 193 -7.17 18.16 23.24
N THR A 194 -7.68 19.39 23.01
CA THR A 194 -7.46 20.11 21.76
C THR A 194 -6.11 20.84 21.82
N ILE A 195 -5.36 20.80 20.74
CA ILE A 195 -4.05 21.42 20.59
C ILE A 195 -4.22 22.92 20.34
N ASP A 196 -3.80 23.74 21.31
CA ASP A 196 -3.90 25.21 21.21
C ASP A 196 -2.71 25.80 20.42
N ALA A 197 -1.52 25.26 20.63
CA ALA A 197 -0.27 25.71 19.98
C ALA A 197 0.78 24.60 19.99
N LEU A 198 1.72 24.67 19.05
CA LEU A 198 2.85 23.74 18.91
C LEU A 198 4.13 24.36 19.52
N THR A 199 4.21 24.44 20.85
CA THR A 199 5.37 25.02 21.55
C THR A 199 6.20 24.02 22.32
N ASN A 200 5.59 22.93 22.81
CA ASN A 200 6.29 21.84 23.51
C ASN A 200 5.86 20.46 23.04
N ASP A 201 4.61 20.25 22.66
CA ASP A 201 4.01 19.03 22.06
C ASP A 201 4.22 17.77 22.91
N ASP A 202 4.02 17.89 24.24
CA ASP A 202 4.38 16.85 25.19
C ASP A 202 3.18 16.16 25.82
N VAL A 203 3.33 14.82 26.03
CA VAL A 203 2.50 14.01 26.93
C VAL A 203 3.39 13.35 27.97
N GLY A 204 2.83 13.02 29.16
CA GLY A 204 3.67 12.41 30.19
C GLY A 204 2.91 11.81 31.38
N VAL A 205 3.68 11.13 32.23
CA VAL A 205 3.24 10.48 33.46
C VAL A 205 4.17 10.85 34.61
N TYR A 206 3.60 11.22 35.75
CA TYR A 206 4.33 11.51 36.97
C TYR A 206 3.87 10.60 38.11
N LEU A 207 4.79 10.25 38.98
CA LEU A 207 4.58 9.51 40.22
C LEU A 207 4.07 10.44 41.33
N LEU A 208 3.03 10.05 42.04
CA LEU A 208 2.48 10.79 43.18
C LEU A 208 2.09 9.87 44.31
N ASN A 209 2.20 10.36 45.55
CA ASN A 209 1.73 9.68 46.77
C ASN A 209 0.62 10.42 47.49
N THR A 210 0.04 11.46 46.90
CA THR A 210 -0.98 12.31 47.53
C THR A 210 -2.04 12.73 46.51
N ASP A 211 -3.25 12.92 47.00
CA ASP A 211 -4.40 13.47 46.25
C ASP A 211 -4.43 14.98 46.23
N THR A 212 -3.58 15.65 47.01
CA THR A 212 -3.64 17.12 47.18
C THR A 212 -3.17 17.82 45.89
N PRO A 213 -4.04 18.60 45.23
CA PRO A 213 -3.75 19.21 43.94
C PRO A 213 -2.51 20.14 43.90
N SER A 214 -2.15 20.74 45.02
CA SER A 214 -1.01 21.69 45.12
C SER A 214 0.32 21.03 45.39
N THR A 215 0.38 19.70 45.63
CA THR A 215 1.59 19.00 46.00
C THR A 215 1.97 17.98 44.91
N ASN A 216 3.29 17.86 44.64
CA ASN A 216 3.83 16.90 43.70
C ASN A 216 4.84 16.02 44.44
N THR A 217 4.41 15.35 45.49
CA THR A 217 5.26 14.42 46.25
C THR A 217 5.05 12.99 45.82
N ALA A 218 6.10 12.19 45.91
CA ALA A 218 6.11 10.76 45.64
C ALA A 218 6.82 10.02 46.77
N THR A 219 6.53 8.74 46.92
CA THR A 219 7.19 7.87 47.91
C THR A 219 8.50 7.37 47.29
N PRO A 220 9.69 7.66 47.87
CA PRO A 220 10.94 7.12 47.40
C PRO A 220 10.91 5.57 47.36
N ASP A 221 11.55 4.99 46.35
CA ASP A 221 11.62 3.56 46.07
C ASP A 221 10.28 2.85 45.81
N ALA A 222 9.14 3.58 45.81
CA ALA A 222 7.86 3.04 45.39
C ALA A 222 7.64 3.21 43.89
N SER A 223 6.79 2.37 43.32
CA SER A 223 6.64 2.26 41.86
C SER A 223 5.18 2.35 41.41
N ILE A 224 5.01 2.50 40.11
CA ILE A 224 3.84 2.09 39.35
C ILE A 224 4.29 1.18 38.21
N LEU A 225 3.42 0.28 37.76
CA LEU A 225 3.62 -0.37 36.45
C LEU A 225 2.94 0.48 35.37
N LEU A 226 3.58 0.53 34.21
CA LEU A 226 3.11 1.28 33.04
C LEU A 226 3.10 0.37 31.83
N ARG A 227 1.99 0.36 31.04
CA ARG A 227 1.90 -0.37 29.78
C ARG A 227 1.01 0.33 28.76
N LYS A 228 1.16 -0.09 27.50
CA LYS A 228 0.32 0.33 26.37
C LYS A 228 0.14 1.85 26.25
N PRO A 229 1.20 2.66 26.41
CA PRO A 229 1.11 4.09 26.17
C PRO A 229 0.80 4.35 24.68
N ARG A 230 -0.18 5.21 24.42
CA ARG A 230 -0.58 5.58 23.07
C ARG A 230 -1.19 6.97 23.03
N CYS A 231 -0.87 7.70 21.97
CA CYS A 231 -1.50 8.97 21.65
C CYS A 231 -1.92 8.96 20.18
N TYR A 232 -3.16 9.32 19.93
CA TYR A 232 -3.69 9.36 18.58
C TYR A 232 -4.65 10.54 18.39
N VAL A 233 -4.86 10.95 17.13
CA VAL A 233 -5.82 12.00 16.74
C VAL A 233 -7.23 11.45 16.90
N ALA A 234 -8.12 12.20 17.52
CA ALA A 234 -9.44 11.76 17.94
C ALA A 234 -10.62 12.62 17.43
N ASP A 235 -10.36 13.66 16.66
CA ASP A 235 -11.34 14.65 16.18
C ASP A 235 -12.42 14.10 15.22
N LEU A 236 -12.18 12.93 14.59
CA LEU A 236 -13.20 12.20 13.81
C LEU A 236 -13.87 11.08 14.63
N GLY A 237 -14.09 11.28 15.92
CA GLY A 237 -14.63 10.24 16.80
C GLY A 237 -13.65 9.09 17.05
N GLY A 238 -12.35 9.29 16.84
CA GLY A 238 -11.27 8.37 17.11
C GLY A 238 -10.71 7.64 15.89
N THR A 239 -10.02 6.53 16.15
CA THR A 239 -9.42 5.67 15.13
C THR A 239 -10.24 4.41 14.90
N VAL A 240 -10.10 3.79 13.75
CA VAL A 240 -10.47 2.39 13.59
C VAL A 240 -9.62 1.54 14.52
N ASN A 241 -10.17 0.48 15.08
CA ASN A 241 -9.39 -0.45 15.90
C ASN A 241 -8.28 -1.08 15.06
N ASN A 242 -7.10 -1.21 15.66
CA ASN A 242 -6.01 -1.98 15.07
C ASN A 242 -6.46 -3.44 14.94
N PRO A 243 -6.51 -4.02 13.74
CA PRO A 243 -6.98 -5.39 13.53
C PRO A 243 -6.09 -6.45 14.21
N ASP A 244 -4.80 -6.13 14.45
CA ASP A 244 -3.86 -7.05 15.10
C ASP A 244 -4.07 -7.13 16.64
N THR A 245 -4.61 -6.08 17.26
CA THR A 245 -4.88 -6.01 18.71
C THR A 245 -6.36 -5.96 19.06
N ASN A 246 -7.22 -5.79 18.07
CA ASN A 246 -8.66 -5.56 18.19
C ASN A 246 -9.00 -4.44 19.20
N SER A 247 -8.19 -3.38 19.21
CA SER A 247 -8.34 -2.24 20.14
C SER A 247 -7.72 -0.97 19.52
N ASP A 248 -7.85 0.15 20.22
CA ASP A 248 -7.20 1.43 19.88
C ASP A 248 -5.66 1.43 20.12
N TYR A 249 -5.09 0.32 20.62
CA TYR A 249 -3.66 0.23 20.87
C TYR A 249 -2.89 -0.19 19.60
N VAL A 250 -1.96 0.66 19.20
CA VAL A 250 -0.96 0.39 18.16
C VAL A 250 0.40 0.29 18.85
N PRO A 251 0.97 -0.94 18.99
CA PRO A 251 2.32 -1.10 19.50
C PRO A 251 3.33 -0.39 18.61
N ASN A 252 4.12 0.52 19.16
CA ASN A 252 5.14 1.24 18.41
C ASN A 252 6.53 0.96 18.98
N SER A 253 7.34 0.22 18.24
CA SER A 253 8.73 -0.08 18.54
C SER A 253 9.72 0.83 17.81
N THR A 254 9.22 1.88 17.14
CA THR A 254 10.06 2.78 16.35
C THR A 254 10.30 4.12 17.04
N GLY A 255 11.35 4.83 16.63
CA GLY A 255 11.67 6.16 17.10
C GLY A 255 10.83 7.29 16.45
N SER A 256 9.81 6.96 15.65
CA SER A 256 8.90 7.91 15.00
C SER A 256 7.44 7.52 15.22
N ALA A 257 6.51 8.42 14.93
CA ALA A 257 5.09 8.10 14.91
C ALA A 257 4.81 6.93 13.94
N LEU A 258 3.92 6.05 14.32
CA LEU A 258 3.57 4.85 13.54
C LEU A 258 2.14 4.96 13.00
N TYR A 259 2.01 4.84 11.69
CA TYR A 259 0.74 4.85 10.97
C TYR A 259 0.54 3.50 10.29
N LEU A 260 -0.46 2.74 10.73
CA LEU A 260 -0.73 1.42 10.18
C LEU A 260 -1.46 1.51 8.82
N PRO A 261 -1.41 0.44 8.00
CA PRO A 261 -2.19 0.37 6.78
C PRO A 261 -3.69 0.48 7.06
N ARG A 262 -4.44 1.05 6.12
CA ARG A 262 -5.89 1.30 6.21
C ARG A 262 -6.69 0.04 5.88
N ARG A 263 -6.46 -1.05 6.64
CA ARG A 263 -7.13 -2.35 6.50
C ARG A 263 -8.57 -2.29 7.04
N GLY A 264 -9.46 -3.05 6.42
CA GLY A 264 -10.88 -3.06 6.79
C GLY A 264 -11.60 -1.79 6.34
N HIS A 265 -11.17 -1.18 5.24
CA HIS A 265 -11.89 -0.06 4.63
C HIS A 265 -13.18 -0.55 3.97
N HIS A 266 -14.29 0.16 4.24
CA HIS A 266 -15.60 -0.13 3.69
C HIS A 266 -16.00 0.89 2.63
N VAL A 267 -16.69 0.41 1.60
CA VAL A 267 -17.29 1.21 0.53
C VAL A 267 -18.78 0.91 0.48
N TYR A 268 -19.61 1.91 0.28
CA TYR A 268 -21.05 1.71 0.13
C TYR A 268 -21.37 1.23 -1.29
N ASP A 269 -22.01 0.06 -1.42
CA ASP A 269 -22.33 -0.57 -2.73
C ASP A 269 -23.69 -0.14 -3.31
N GLY A 270 -24.36 0.83 -2.66
CA GLY A 270 -25.73 1.26 -2.97
C GLY A 270 -26.78 0.62 -2.06
N THR A 271 -26.43 -0.40 -1.29
CA THR A 271 -27.33 -1.11 -0.37
C THR A 271 -26.74 -1.30 1.02
N SER A 272 -25.44 -1.53 1.12
CA SER A 272 -24.73 -1.82 2.37
C SER A 272 -23.27 -1.37 2.31
N TRP A 273 -22.65 -1.27 3.47
CA TRP A 273 -21.23 -1.07 3.60
C TRP A 273 -20.49 -2.40 3.43
N VAL A 274 -19.62 -2.49 2.44
CA VAL A 274 -18.87 -3.70 2.08
C VAL A 274 -17.39 -3.49 2.39
N ASN A 275 -16.80 -4.46 3.09
CA ASN A 275 -15.35 -4.47 3.32
C ASN A 275 -14.61 -4.70 1.99
N GLU A 276 -13.91 -3.68 1.50
CA GLU A 276 -13.10 -3.71 0.28
C GLU A 276 -11.60 -3.88 0.60
N GLY A 277 -11.27 -4.27 1.82
CA GLY A 277 -9.93 -4.64 2.24
C GLY A 277 -9.05 -3.46 2.61
N LEU A 278 -7.99 -3.21 1.86
CA LEU A 278 -6.98 -2.19 2.12
C LEU A 278 -7.21 -0.97 1.24
N LEU A 279 -7.48 0.19 1.82
CA LEU A 279 -7.40 1.47 1.10
C LEU A 279 -5.92 1.85 0.95
N HIS A 280 -5.48 2.03 -0.29
CA HIS A 280 -4.11 2.37 -0.64
C HIS A 280 -4.07 3.55 -1.60
N GLU A 281 -3.27 4.55 -1.27
CA GLU A 281 -3.12 5.77 -2.07
C GLU A 281 -1.63 6.09 -2.18
N SER A 282 -1.05 5.75 -3.32
CA SER A 282 0.38 5.92 -3.60
C SER A 282 0.78 7.34 -4.03
N GLU A 283 -0.19 8.25 -4.14
CA GLU A 283 0.05 9.65 -4.43
C GLU A 283 -0.09 10.53 -3.18
N ALA A 284 0.82 11.46 -2.98
CA ALA A 284 0.66 12.50 -1.97
C ALA A 284 -0.41 13.49 -2.42
N ARG A 285 -1.29 13.90 -1.52
CA ARG A 285 -2.35 14.88 -1.78
C ARG A 285 -2.44 15.89 -0.64
N THR A 286 -2.67 17.14 -0.96
CA THR A 286 -2.83 18.23 0.00
C THR A 286 -4.22 18.84 -0.13
N ASN A 287 -4.97 18.90 0.98
CA ASN A 287 -6.16 19.74 0.99
C ASN A 287 -5.76 21.21 1.13
N ALA A 288 -5.98 21.98 0.07
CA ALA A 288 -5.62 23.39 -0.01
C ALA A 288 -6.58 24.31 0.75
N PHE A 289 -7.78 23.84 1.12
CA PHE A 289 -8.66 24.61 2.02
C PHE A 289 -8.13 24.53 3.44
N THR A 290 -8.02 25.65 4.12
CA THR A 290 -7.51 25.72 5.49
C THR A 290 -8.58 25.38 6.54
N GLN A 291 -9.85 25.42 6.16
CA GLN A 291 -11.02 25.09 6.99
C GLN A 291 -11.94 24.19 6.16
N SER A 292 -11.79 22.88 6.33
CA SER A 292 -12.51 21.91 5.51
C SER A 292 -13.89 21.54 6.06
N ASN A 293 -14.17 21.83 7.33
CA ASN A 293 -15.45 21.47 7.97
C ASN A 293 -16.07 22.60 8.82
N ASP A 294 -15.38 23.70 9.05
CA ASP A 294 -15.91 24.92 9.69
C ASP A 294 -16.41 25.87 8.59
N PHE A 295 -17.64 25.63 8.12
CA PHE A 295 -18.24 26.41 7.03
C PHE A 295 -18.74 27.79 7.49
N SER A 296 -18.84 28.07 8.80
CA SER A 296 -19.14 29.41 9.30
C SER A 296 -18.02 30.41 9.03
N THR A 297 -16.81 29.94 8.78
CA THR A 297 -15.66 30.75 8.37
C THR A 297 -15.66 31.07 6.89
N TRP A 298 -16.46 30.36 6.08
CA TRP A 298 -16.61 30.64 4.68
C TRP A 298 -17.47 31.88 4.47
N SER A 299 -17.18 32.64 3.42
CA SER A 299 -18.04 33.77 3.03
C SER A 299 -19.40 33.26 2.53
N SER A 300 -20.46 33.95 2.87
CA SER A 300 -21.83 33.61 2.46
C SER A 300 -22.52 34.75 1.74
N THR A 301 -23.36 34.43 0.75
CA THR A 301 -24.19 35.40 0.03
C THR A 301 -25.60 34.85 -0.07
N ASN A 302 -26.57 35.60 0.50
CA ASN A 302 -27.98 35.20 0.58
C ASN A 302 -28.20 33.81 1.14
N THR A 303 -27.33 33.38 2.04
CA THR A 303 -27.41 32.10 2.78
C THR A 303 -27.01 32.33 4.23
N SER A 304 -27.41 31.42 5.09
CA SER A 304 -26.90 31.31 6.46
C SER A 304 -26.34 29.93 6.71
N VAL A 305 -25.25 29.87 7.48
CA VAL A 305 -24.58 28.63 7.85
C VAL A 305 -24.69 28.45 9.36
N THR A 306 -25.05 27.26 9.79
CA THR A 306 -25.01 26.86 11.21
C THR A 306 -24.12 25.63 11.35
N ASP A 307 -22.94 25.81 11.94
CA ASP A 307 -22.02 24.72 12.17
C ASP A 307 -22.47 23.79 13.27
N ASN A 308 -22.01 22.54 13.22
CA ASN A 308 -22.31 21.52 14.21
C ASN A 308 -23.80 21.38 14.45
N ALA A 309 -24.61 21.46 13.40
CA ALA A 309 -26.08 21.45 13.44
C ALA A 309 -26.70 20.10 13.07
N ALA A 310 -25.88 19.19 12.47
CA ALA A 310 -26.32 17.87 12.01
C ALA A 310 -25.24 16.81 12.25
N THR A 311 -25.66 15.53 12.21
CA THR A 311 -24.70 14.40 12.30
C THR A 311 -23.88 14.31 11.02
N GLY A 312 -22.55 14.41 11.16
CA GLY A 312 -21.59 14.27 10.11
C GLY A 312 -21.24 12.81 9.78
N LEU A 313 -20.33 12.64 8.82
CA LEU A 313 -19.82 11.31 8.41
C LEU A 313 -18.97 10.64 9.49
N ASP A 314 -18.48 11.37 10.48
CA ASP A 314 -17.76 10.87 11.65
C ASP A 314 -18.69 10.31 12.75
N GLY A 315 -20.00 10.43 12.57
CA GLY A 315 -21.02 10.04 13.53
C GLY A 315 -21.24 11.05 14.68
N LEU A 316 -20.52 12.17 14.66
CA LEU A 316 -20.66 13.27 15.64
C LEU A 316 -21.61 14.36 15.11
N THR A 317 -22.01 15.30 15.98
CA THR A 317 -22.69 16.52 15.55
C THR A 317 -21.64 17.49 15.03
N SER A 318 -21.20 17.30 13.80
CA SER A 318 -20.05 17.96 13.16
C SER A 318 -20.34 18.52 11.77
N ALA A 319 -21.48 18.20 11.18
CA ALA A 319 -21.91 18.73 9.90
C ALA A 319 -22.62 20.07 10.05
N SER A 320 -22.51 20.93 9.02
CA SER A 320 -23.16 22.24 8.96
C SER A 320 -24.45 22.19 8.17
N THR A 321 -25.41 23.01 8.53
CA THR A 321 -26.64 23.25 7.76
C THR A 321 -26.50 24.57 7.00
N VAL A 322 -26.75 24.57 5.70
CA VAL A 322 -26.81 25.77 4.86
C VAL A 322 -28.26 26.02 4.49
N VAL A 323 -28.75 27.22 4.78
CA VAL A 323 -30.13 27.64 4.53
C VAL A 323 -30.14 28.85 3.59
N GLN A 324 -30.98 28.85 2.57
CA GLN A 324 -31.14 29.99 1.67
C GLN A 324 -31.90 31.15 2.36
N ALA A 325 -31.57 32.38 1.99
CA ALA A 325 -32.29 33.55 2.47
C ALA A 325 -33.60 33.80 1.65
N SER A 326 -34.57 34.45 2.28
CA SER A 326 -35.80 34.92 1.57
C SER A 326 -35.51 36.20 0.78
N THR A 327 -34.82 36.05 -0.34
CA THR A 327 -34.43 37.12 -1.27
C THR A 327 -34.88 36.78 -2.69
N THR A 328 -35.16 37.78 -3.54
CA THR A 328 -35.74 37.57 -4.86
C THR A 328 -34.70 37.80 -5.96
N ALA A 329 -34.68 36.92 -6.96
CA ALA A 329 -33.88 37.01 -8.19
C ALA A 329 -32.38 37.25 -7.95
N VAL A 330 -31.80 36.52 -6.96
CA VAL A 330 -30.36 36.63 -6.58
C VAL A 330 -29.75 35.26 -6.37
N SER A 331 -28.42 35.18 -6.42
CA SER A 331 -27.69 33.96 -6.16
C SER A 331 -27.58 33.65 -4.67
N HIS A 332 -27.58 32.35 -4.34
CA HIS A 332 -27.51 31.82 -2.99
C HIS A 332 -26.35 30.83 -2.85
N PHE A 333 -25.27 31.22 -2.18
CA PHE A 333 -24.05 30.40 -2.08
C PHE A 333 -23.20 30.68 -0.85
N ILE A 334 -22.31 29.73 -0.57
CA ILE A 334 -21.15 29.90 0.30
C ILE A 334 -19.87 29.71 -0.53
N TYR A 335 -18.75 30.32 -0.13
CA TYR A 335 -17.47 30.14 -0.82
C TYR A 335 -16.28 30.36 0.09
N THR A 336 -15.16 29.76 -0.32
CA THR A 336 -13.82 30.02 0.24
C THR A 336 -12.84 30.26 -0.90
N THR A 337 -11.60 30.63 -0.56
CA THR A 337 -10.54 30.92 -1.54
C THR A 337 -9.33 30.04 -1.33
N ALA A 338 -8.65 29.68 -2.42
CA ALA A 338 -7.36 29.02 -2.43
C ALA A 338 -6.49 29.49 -3.59
N SER A 339 -5.19 29.36 -3.45
CA SER A 339 -4.24 29.64 -4.54
C SER A 339 -4.19 28.46 -5.51
N VAL A 340 -4.19 28.77 -6.81
CA VAL A 340 -4.08 27.78 -7.89
C VAL A 340 -2.99 28.16 -8.87
N THR A 341 -2.41 27.19 -9.55
CA THR A 341 -1.31 27.31 -10.51
C THR A 341 -1.79 26.97 -11.91
N SER A 342 -1.52 27.81 -12.89
CA SER A 342 -1.86 27.58 -14.29
C SER A 342 -1.30 26.26 -14.81
N GLY A 343 -2.12 25.48 -15.50
CA GLY A 343 -1.74 24.18 -16.09
C GLY A 343 -1.86 22.99 -15.13
N THR A 344 -2.23 23.25 -13.86
CA THR A 344 -2.50 22.17 -12.88
C THR A 344 -3.99 21.87 -12.83
N THR A 345 -4.36 20.60 -12.91
CA THR A 345 -5.73 20.14 -12.68
C THR A 345 -6.01 20.10 -11.18
N TYR A 346 -7.14 20.66 -10.77
CA TYR A 346 -7.61 20.65 -9.38
C TYR A 346 -8.94 19.93 -9.28
N THR A 347 -9.07 19.10 -8.23
CA THR A 347 -10.34 18.49 -7.85
C THR A 347 -10.90 19.20 -6.63
N PHE A 348 -12.07 19.81 -6.79
CA PHE A 348 -12.89 20.34 -5.70
C PHE A 348 -13.98 19.33 -5.35
N SER A 349 -13.99 18.83 -4.12
CA SER A 349 -15.00 17.90 -3.63
C SER A 349 -15.56 18.30 -2.27
N VAL A 350 -16.82 17.90 -2.01
CA VAL A 350 -17.49 18.13 -0.73
C VAL A 350 -18.57 17.07 -0.51
N PHE A 351 -18.85 16.74 0.75
CA PHE A 351 -19.96 15.88 1.09
C PHE A 351 -21.22 16.72 1.34
N VAL A 352 -22.31 16.32 0.71
CA VAL A 352 -23.61 16.98 0.82
C VAL A 352 -24.71 15.97 1.10
N LYS A 353 -25.75 16.43 1.80
CA LYS A 353 -26.92 15.59 2.10
C LYS A 353 -28.19 16.40 1.84
N TYR A 354 -29.10 15.77 1.09
CA TYR A 354 -30.43 16.33 0.82
C TYR A 354 -31.23 16.48 2.14
N VAL A 355 -31.86 17.61 2.31
CA VAL A 355 -32.89 17.86 3.33
C VAL A 355 -34.22 18.15 2.63
N ASP A 356 -34.33 19.27 1.97
CA ASP A 356 -35.51 19.73 1.22
C ASP A 356 -35.14 20.51 -0.06
N TRP A 357 -33.82 20.66 -0.37
CA TRP A 357 -33.34 21.26 -1.62
C TRP A 357 -32.59 20.23 -2.48
N GLN A 358 -33.03 20.07 -3.75
CA GLN A 358 -32.61 18.96 -4.62
C GLN A 358 -31.28 19.20 -5.32
N TYR A 359 -31.07 20.40 -5.89
CA TYR A 359 -29.92 20.65 -6.76
C TYR A 359 -28.87 21.51 -6.09
N VAL A 360 -27.64 20.99 -6.02
CA VAL A 360 -26.47 21.71 -5.51
C VAL A 360 -25.46 21.85 -6.63
N ASN A 361 -24.79 22.99 -6.68
CA ASN A 361 -23.83 23.31 -7.69
C ASN A 361 -22.44 23.52 -7.07
N LEU A 362 -21.40 22.97 -7.71
CA LEU A 362 -20.01 23.38 -7.51
C LEU A 362 -19.61 24.31 -8.64
N ASP A 363 -18.94 25.41 -8.28
CA ASP A 363 -18.52 26.44 -9.24
C ASP A 363 -17.18 27.04 -8.80
N VAL A 364 -16.37 27.53 -9.74
CA VAL A 364 -15.09 28.17 -9.49
C VAL A 364 -14.98 29.49 -10.28
N SER A 365 -14.18 30.41 -9.77
CA SER A 365 -14.10 31.75 -10.38
C SER A 365 -13.51 31.72 -11.79
N ASP A 366 -14.17 32.38 -12.74
CA ASP A 366 -13.83 32.46 -14.16
C ASP A 366 -12.38 32.90 -14.45
N GLY A 367 -11.82 33.75 -13.60
CA GLY A 367 -10.48 34.33 -13.78
C GLY A 367 -9.34 33.31 -13.73
N SER A 368 -9.58 32.13 -13.20
CA SER A 368 -8.55 31.10 -13.08
C SER A 368 -8.87 29.80 -13.79
N PHE A 369 -10.16 29.53 -14.08
CA PHE A 369 -10.59 28.26 -14.65
C PHE A 369 -11.42 28.41 -15.93
N GLY A 370 -11.83 29.64 -16.27
CA GLY A 370 -12.70 29.93 -17.38
C GLY A 370 -14.21 29.84 -17.04
N SER A 371 -15.06 30.44 -17.85
CA SER A 371 -16.49 30.66 -17.57
C SER A 371 -17.37 29.40 -17.53
N SER A 372 -16.82 28.23 -17.80
CA SER A 372 -17.57 26.95 -17.84
C SER A 372 -17.23 25.97 -16.73
N ALA A 373 -16.36 26.35 -15.78
CA ALA A 373 -15.89 25.46 -14.75
C ALA A 373 -16.91 25.35 -13.59
N ARG A 374 -17.96 24.55 -13.81
CA ARG A 374 -19.08 24.32 -12.89
C ARG A 374 -19.76 22.98 -13.14
N ALA A 375 -20.41 22.44 -12.10
CA ALA A 375 -21.19 21.22 -12.19
C ALA A 375 -22.41 21.26 -11.27
N THR A 376 -23.56 20.80 -11.76
CA THR A 376 -24.84 20.69 -11.03
C THR A 376 -25.13 19.24 -10.69
N PHE A 377 -25.49 18.98 -9.45
CA PHE A 377 -25.73 17.66 -8.88
C PHE A 377 -27.15 17.54 -8.34
N ASP A 378 -27.85 16.47 -8.75
CA ASP A 378 -29.16 16.10 -8.23
C ASP A 378 -28.98 15.15 -7.02
N LEU A 379 -29.20 15.66 -5.82
CA LEU A 379 -29.03 14.91 -4.56
C LEU A 379 -30.12 13.87 -4.30
N THR A 380 -31.25 13.91 -5.02
CA THR A 380 -32.32 12.92 -4.87
C THR A 380 -32.11 11.70 -5.76
N ASN A 381 -31.56 11.91 -6.96
CA ASN A 381 -31.32 10.84 -7.93
C ASN A 381 -29.86 10.38 -7.98
N GLY A 382 -28.91 11.14 -7.37
CA GLY A 382 -27.49 10.81 -7.36
C GLY A 382 -26.85 10.88 -8.74
N VAL A 383 -27.14 11.93 -9.51
CA VAL A 383 -26.61 12.11 -10.86
C VAL A 383 -26.07 13.51 -11.07
N VAL A 384 -25.06 13.64 -11.92
CA VAL A 384 -24.62 14.92 -12.48
C VAL A 384 -25.59 15.30 -13.58
N THR A 385 -26.20 16.49 -13.49
CA THR A 385 -27.25 16.94 -14.44
C THR A 385 -26.74 17.97 -15.43
N ASP A 386 -25.76 18.79 -15.03
CA ASP A 386 -25.08 19.76 -15.89
C ASP A 386 -23.62 19.82 -15.47
N GLY A 387 -22.70 19.46 -16.35
CA GLY A 387 -21.26 19.42 -16.07
C GLY A 387 -20.46 19.97 -17.25
N SER A 388 -19.40 20.70 -16.96
CA SER A 388 -18.61 21.39 -17.96
C SER A 388 -17.49 20.57 -18.60
N ASN A 389 -17.00 19.52 -17.95
CA ASN A 389 -15.73 18.88 -18.32
C ASN A 389 -15.75 17.35 -18.39
N GLY A 390 -16.89 16.69 -18.12
CA GLY A 390 -16.98 15.22 -18.15
C GLY A 390 -16.22 14.48 -17.04
N ALA A 391 -15.53 15.19 -16.16
CA ALA A 391 -14.80 14.66 -15.02
C ALA A 391 -15.50 14.93 -13.67
N ASP A 392 -16.79 15.32 -13.75
CA ASP A 392 -17.61 15.58 -12.57
C ASP A 392 -18.18 14.27 -12.03
N THR A 393 -18.12 14.06 -10.74
CA THR A 393 -18.55 12.80 -10.10
C THR A 393 -19.50 13.03 -8.93
N ILE A 394 -20.42 12.09 -8.72
CA ILE A 394 -21.26 12.01 -7.55
C ILE A 394 -21.24 10.59 -7.01
N GLU A 395 -20.78 10.42 -5.77
CA GLU A 395 -20.63 9.14 -5.13
C GLU A 395 -21.66 8.98 -4.01
N ASN A 396 -22.32 7.82 -3.93
CA ASN A 396 -23.22 7.51 -2.84
C ASN A 396 -22.42 7.05 -1.60
N TRP A 397 -22.54 7.80 -0.50
CA TRP A 397 -21.88 7.51 0.78
C TRP A 397 -22.85 6.96 1.84
N GLY A 398 -23.99 6.41 1.42
CA GLY A 398 -24.99 5.87 2.32
C GLY A 398 -25.66 6.93 3.20
N ASN A 399 -26.72 6.54 3.91
CA ASN A 399 -27.43 7.42 4.87
C ASN A 399 -27.87 8.78 4.26
N GLY A 400 -28.04 8.85 2.93
CA GLY A 400 -28.41 10.07 2.20
C GLY A 400 -27.25 11.04 1.94
N TRP A 401 -26.01 10.66 2.26
CA TRP A 401 -24.82 11.44 1.93
C TRP A 401 -24.34 11.15 0.51
N TRP A 402 -23.92 12.21 -0.16
CA TRP A 402 -23.27 12.19 -1.46
C TRP A 402 -21.93 12.92 -1.37
N ARG A 403 -20.88 12.35 -1.95
CA ARG A 403 -19.68 13.11 -2.26
C ARG A 403 -19.81 13.62 -3.68
N ILE A 404 -19.86 14.93 -3.85
CA ILE A 404 -19.86 15.59 -5.16
C ILE A 404 -18.46 16.14 -5.43
N ALA A 405 -17.99 16.01 -6.65
CA ALA A 405 -16.68 16.49 -7.04
C ALA A 405 -16.67 17.03 -8.48
N MET A 406 -15.84 18.03 -8.70
CA MET A 406 -15.56 18.65 -9.99
C MET A 406 -14.06 18.75 -10.18
N SER A 407 -13.54 18.26 -11.32
CA SER A 407 -12.12 18.31 -11.66
C SER A 407 -11.89 19.18 -12.87
N VAL A 408 -11.07 20.23 -12.71
CA VAL A 408 -10.86 21.25 -13.74
C VAL A 408 -9.42 21.72 -13.81
N PRO A 409 -8.83 21.92 -15.01
CA PRO A 409 -7.50 22.49 -15.17
C PRO A 409 -7.56 24.02 -14.96
N ALA A 410 -6.64 24.54 -14.12
CA ALA A 410 -6.48 25.96 -13.95
C ALA A 410 -5.81 26.60 -15.19
N THR A 411 -6.38 27.67 -15.71
CA THR A 411 -5.89 28.40 -16.90
C THR A 411 -4.99 29.58 -16.52
N ALA A 412 -5.00 30.01 -15.24
CA ALA A 412 -4.16 31.08 -14.74
C ALA A 412 -3.73 30.81 -13.29
N THR A 413 -2.53 31.30 -12.91
CA THR A 413 -2.05 31.29 -11.54
C THR A 413 -2.66 32.48 -10.78
N ASN A 414 -3.49 32.19 -9.76
CA ASN A 414 -4.21 33.22 -9.01
C ASN A 414 -4.73 32.66 -7.68
N THR A 415 -5.27 33.53 -6.80
CA THR A 415 -6.18 33.12 -5.72
C THR A 415 -7.60 33.09 -6.28
N SER A 416 -8.23 31.92 -6.24
CA SER A 416 -9.54 31.66 -6.82
C SER A 416 -10.58 31.38 -5.75
N SER A 417 -11.84 31.71 -6.05
CA SER A 417 -12.99 31.37 -5.21
C SER A 417 -13.62 30.05 -5.65
N PHE A 418 -14.03 29.25 -4.68
CA PHE A 418 -14.67 27.95 -4.83
C PHE A 418 -16.03 28.01 -4.15
N PHE A 419 -17.09 27.78 -4.89
CA PHE A 419 -18.48 28.03 -4.48
C PHE A 419 -19.23 26.71 -4.32
N VAL A 420 -20.07 26.65 -3.29
CA VAL A 420 -21.14 25.68 -3.16
C VAL A 420 -22.46 26.45 -3.16
N SER A 421 -23.28 26.22 -4.15
CA SER A 421 -24.47 27.04 -4.43
C SER A 421 -25.73 26.21 -4.40
N PHE A 422 -26.84 26.83 -3.98
CA PHE A 422 -28.18 26.37 -4.35
C PHE A 422 -28.37 26.56 -5.87
N ASN A 423 -29.04 25.61 -6.51
CA ASN A 423 -29.36 25.70 -7.95
C ASN A 423 -30.84 25.41 -8.19
N ASP A 424 -31.48 26.24 -9.04
CA ASP A 424 -32.90 26.07 -9.36
C ASP A 424 -33.08 25.23 -10.65
N GLY A 425 -33.13 23.91 -10.48
CA GLY A 425 -33.35 22.98 -11.56
C GLY A 425 -32.08 22.18 -11.98
N SER A 426 -32.21 21.41 -13.05
CA SER A 426 -31.22 20.45 -13.52
C SER A 426 -30.11 21.06 -14.41
N THR A 427 -30.22 22.31 -14.77
CA THR A 427 -29.20 23.11 -15.46
C THR A 427 -28.72 24.23 -14.57
N PHE A 428 -27.50 24.72 -14.77
CA PHE A 428 -26.97 25.79 -13.93
C PHE A 428 -27.85 27.03 -13.92
N ASP A 429 -28.50 27.31 -12.81
CA ASP A 429 -29.20 28.55 -12.48
C ASP A 429 -29.14 28.77 -10.95
N ASN A 430 -28.21 29.60 -10.51
CA ASN A 430 -28.07 29.94 -9.09
C ASN A 430 -28.82 31.25 -8.73
N THR A 431 -29.60 31.83 -9.69
CA THR A 431 -30.32 33.09 -9.52
C THR A 431 -31.83 32.85 -9.51
N PHE A 432 -32.41 32.79 -8.33
CA PHE A 432 -33.84 32.49 -8.13
C PHE A 432 -34.40 33.19 -6.87
N ASP A 433 -35.69 33.01 -6.63
CA ASP A 433 -36.36 33.52 -5.42
C ASP A 433 -36.19 32.53 -4.27
N GLY A 434 -35.39 32.87 -3.28
CA GLY A 434 -35.21 32.07 -2.09
C GLY A 434 -36.41 32.13 -1.14
N ASP A 435 -36.75 31.05 -0.47
CA ASP A 435 -37.89 30.93 0.47
C ASP A 435 -37.51 31.18 1.94
N GLY A 436 -36.23 31.27 2.26
CA GLY A 436 -35.72 31.53 3.62
C GLY A 436 -35.74 30.29 4.55
N THR A 437 -36.05 29.11 4.05
CA THR A 437 -36.23 27.88 4.84
C THR A 437 -35.55 26.66 4.26
N SER A 438 -35.52 26.53 2.94
CA SER A 438 -34.94 25.36 2.27
C SER A 438 -33.43 25.27 2.46
N SER A 439 -32.94 24.05 2.60
CA SER A 439 -31.60 23.76 3.12
C SER A 439 -30.99 22.46 2.55
N PHE A 440 -29.68 22.35 2.68
CA PHE A 440 -28.93 21.10 2.59
C PHE A 440 -27.89 21.03 3.72
N ILE A 441 -27.41 19.81 4.02
CA ILE A 441 -26.34 19.59 5.00
C ILE A 441 -25.04 19.44 4.23
N ILE A 442 -23.95 19.99 4.80
CA ILE A 442 -22.61 19.98 4.18
C ILE A 442 -21.57 19.51 5.20
N TYR A 443 -20.53 18.79 4.68
CA TYR A 443 -19.42 18.26 5.47
C TYR A 443 -18.17 18.12 4.60
N GLY A 444 -16.98 18.33 5.14
CA GLY A 444 -15.71 17.87 4.60
C GLY A 444 -15.38 18.35 3.20
N ALA A 445 -15.18 19.65 3.00
CA ALA A 445 -14.73 20.21 1.73
C ALA A 445 -13.23 19.96 1.50
N GLN A 446 -12.83 19.68 0.26
CA GLN A 446 -11.46 19.40 -0.13
C GLN A 446 -11.15 19.98 -1.51
N LEU A 447 -10.02 20.69 -1.61
CA LEU A 447 -9.40 21.09 -2.86
C LEU A 447 -8.01 20.50 -2.94
N GLU A 448 -7.74 19.72 -3.97
CA GLU A 448 -6.47 19.03 -4.13
C GLU A 448 -5.96 19.09 -5.57
N GLU A 449 -4.65 19.07 -5.76
CA GLU A 449 -4.05 18.89 -7.07
C GLU A 449 -4.26 17.45 -7.54
N GLY A 450 -4.65 17.29 -8.79
CA GLY A 450 -4.92 16.01 -9.44
C GLY A 450 -6.34 15.93 -10.00
N PRO A 451 -6.60 14.93 -10.87
CA PRO A 451 -7.82 14.83 -11.66
C PRO A 451 -8.95 14.06 -10.96
N THR A 452 -8.71 13.51 -9.77
CA THR A 452 -9.70 12.71 -9.03
C THR A 452 -9.63 13.02 -7.53
N PRO A 453 -10.77 12.88 -6.79
CA PRO A 453 -10.76 13.04 -5.34
C PRO A 453 -10.02 11.88 -4.65
N SER A 454 -9.19 12.21 -3.66
CA SER A 454 -8.58 11.25 -2.75
C SER A 454 -9.42 11.04 -1.48
N SER A 455 -8.97 10.18 -0.55
CA SER A 455 -9.61 10.10 0.77
C SER A 455 -9.64 11.47 1.46
N TYR A 456 -10.69 11.73 2.24
CA TYR A 456 -10.86 13.04 2.88
C TYR A 456 -9.68 13.40 3.78
N ILE A 457 -9.14 14.60 3.62
CA ILE A 457 -8.04 15.17 4.37
C ILE A 457 -8.57 16.35 5.20
N PRO A 458 -8.88 16.15 6.49
CA PRO A 458 -9.41 17.21 7.36
C PRO A 458 -8.38 18.33 7.57
N THR A 459 -8.85 19.57 7.56
CA THR A 459 -8.04 20.76 7.85
C THR A 459 -8.71 21.65 8.87
N SER A 460 -7.92 22.27 9.76
CA SER A 460 -8.37 23.22 10.79
C SER A 460 -7.31 24.31 10.98
N GLY A 461 -7.45 25.43 10.26
CA GLY A 461 -6.58 26.59 10.33
C GLY A 461 -5.36 26.57 9.38
N SER A 462 -5.00 25.44 8.80
CA SER A 462 -3.90 25.32 7.83
C SER A 462 -4.17 24.19 6.82
N THR A 463 -3.46 24.23 5.69
CA THR A 463 -3.45 23.11 4.72
C THR A 463 -2.81 21.88 5.35
N VAL A 464 -3.28 20.69 4.97
CA VAL A 464 -2.76 19.40 5.45
C VAL A 464 -2.43 18.49 4.28
N GLU A 465 -1.28 17.86 4.32
CA GLU A 465 -0.85 16.85 3.36
C GLU A 465 -1.07 15.44 3.91
N ARG A 466 -1.65 14.56 3.08
CA ARG A 466 -1.57 13.12 3.20
C ARG A 466 -0.43 12.65 2.30
N ALA A 467 0.64 12.15 2.90
CA ALA A 467 1.78 11.63 2.16
C ALA A 467 1.41 10.35 1.37
N ALA A 468 2.16 10.08 0.32
CA ALA A 468 2.08 8.84 -0.44
C ALA A 468 2.34 7.62 0.45
N GLU A 469 1.61 6.54 0.18
CA GLU A 469 1.79 5.23 0.82
C GLU A 469 2.56 4.28 -0.10
N THR A 470 3.28 3.33 0.48
CA THR A 470 3.94 2.26 -0.28
C THR A 470 3.58 0.89 0.27
N LEU A 471 3.44 -0.07 -0.65
CA LEU A 471 3.21 -1.49 -0.35
C LEU A 471 4.21 -2.34 -1.12
N THR A 472 4.97 -3.17 -0.41
CA THR A 472 5.97 -4.04 -1.00
C THR A 472 5.84 -5.45 -0.44
N ILE A 473 5.77 -6.44 -1.32
CA ILE A 473 5.87 -7.85 -0.94
C ILE A 473 7.33 -8.24 -1.09
N PRO A 474 8.03 -8.60 0.02
CA PRO A 474 9.42 -9.02 -0.05
C PRO A 474 9.60 -10.26 -0.94
N ALA A 475 10.69 -10.33 -1.70
CA ALA A 475 11.02 -11.46 -2.56
C ALA A 475 10.96 -12.82 -1.83
N ALA A 476 11.40 -12.85 -0.57
CA ALA A 476 11.36 -14.05 0.27
C ALA A 476 9.93 -14.60 0.49
N ASN A 477 8.89 -13.80 0.31
CA ASN A 477 7.49 -14.20 0.45
C ASN A 477 6.85 -14.56 -0.88
N LEU A 478 7.47 -14.23 -2.01
CA LEU A 478 6.95 -14.49 -3.35
C LEU A 478 7.35 -15.89 -3.82
N PRO A 479 6.42 -16.64 -4.42
CA PRO A 479 6.76 -17.92 -5.02
C PRO A 479 7.44 -17.68 -6.37
N TRP A 480 8.60 -18.35 -6.60
CA TRP A 480 9.24 -18.37 -7.91
C TRP A 480 9.20 -19.79 -8.49
N PRO A 481 8.95 -19.97 -9.80
CA PRO A 481 8.89 -21.28 -10.38
C PRO A 481 10.30 -21.92 -10.43
N THR A 482 10.41 -23.16 -9.96
CA THR A 482 11.62 -23.93 -10.06
C THR A 482 11.60 -24.83 -11.31
N PRO A 483 12.69 -24.95 -12.06
CA PRO A 483 12.73 -25.79 -13.24
C PRO A 483 12.42 -27.27 -12.92
N VAL A 484 11.38 -27.83 -13.52
CA VAL A 484 11.05 -29.25 -13.39
C VAL A 484 11.51 -29.98 -14.64
N VAL A 485 12.46 -30.89 -14.49
CA VAL A 485 12.99 -31.70 -15.60
C VAL A 485 11.97 -32.74 -16.03
N ILE A 486 11.60 -32.72 -17.32
CA ILE A 486 10.67 -33.69 -17.94
C ILE A 486 11.31 -34.52 -19.06
N GLY A 487 12.44 -34.06 -19.64
CA GLY A 487 13.15 -34.69 -20.75
C GLY A 487 14.35 -35.52 -20.33
N ALA A 488 14.82 -36.39 -21.26
CA ALA A 488 16.05 -37.11 -21.09
C ALA A 488 17.28 -36.17 -21.32
N GLU A 489 18.48 -36.65 -20.93
CA GLU A 489 19.73 -35.95 -21.21
C GLU A 489 19.96 -35.87 -22.72
N LEU A 490 20.30 -34.68 -23.24
CA LEU A 490 20.53 -34.42 -24.65
C LEU A 490 22.03 -34.28 -24.99
N VAL A 491 22.85 -33.93 -24.03
CA VAL A 491 24.31 -33.83 -24.20
C VAL A 491 24.94 -35.23 -24.11
N THR A 492 25.83 -35.53 -25.02
CA THR A 492 26.66 -36.73 -24.93
C THR A 492 28.02 -36.36 -24.38
N ASN A 493 28.54 -37.18 -23.45
CA ASN A 493 29.86 -36.99 -22.86
C ASN A 493 30.03 -35.60 -22.22
N GLY A 494 29.05 -35.15 -21.42
CA GLY A 494 29.15 -33.88 -20.70
C GLY A 494 29.91 -33.96 -19.39
N ALA A 495 30.10 -35.18 -18.82
CA ALA A 495 30.88 -35.43 -17.60
C ALA A 495 32.36 -35.63 -17.84
N PHE A 496 32.80 -35.76 -19.09
CA PHE A 496 34.19 -35.91 -19.50
C PHE A 496 35.01 -36.98 -18.73
N ASP A 497 34.38 -38.05 -18.28
CA ASP A 497 35.02 -39.07 -17.42
C ASP A 497 36.24 -39.68 -18.04
N THR A 498 36.27 -39.86 -19.36
CA THR A 498 37.32 -40.56 -20.08
C THR A 498 37.99 -39.76 -21.22
N ASP A 499 37.24 -38.88 -21.88
CA ASP A 499 37.69 -38.10 -23.05
C ASP A 499 36.77 -36.90 -23.28
N ILE A 500 36.99 -36.18 -24.42
CA ILE A 500 36.16 -35.04 -24.86
C ILE A 500 35.44 -35.37 -26.19
N SER A 501 35.20 -36.65 -26.48
CA SER A 501 34.50 -37.06 -27.70
C SER A 501 33.10 -36.46 -27.78
N GLY A 502 32.66 -36.08 -28.99
CA GLY A 502 31.37 -35.42 -29.22
C GLY A 502 31.44 -33.90 -29.13
N TRP A 503 32.53 -33.31 -28.67
CA TRP A 503 32.74 -31.85 -28.64
C TRP A 503 33.71 -31.39 -29.73
N ALA A 504 33.36 -30.29 -30.37
CA ALA A 504 34.19 -29.66 -31.40
C ALA A 504 34.74 -28.30 -30.95
N ALA A 505 35.97 -27.98 -31.28
CA ALA A 505 36.58 -26.68 -31.00
C ALA A 505 36.33 -25.69 -32.14
N LEU A 506 36.19 -24.42 -31.82
CA LEU A 506 36.18 -23.31 -32.76
C LEU A 506 36.93 -22.12 -32.13
N PHE A 507 37.94 -21.63 -32.82
CA PHE A 507 38.96 -20.71 -32.31
C PHE A 507 39.62 -21.27 -31.02
N GLY A 508 40.89 -21.41 -30.99
CA GLY A 508 41.61 -22.07 -29.88
C GLY A 508 41.51 -23.61 -29.91
N SER A 509 41.86 -24.26 -28.82
CA SER A 509 41.95 -25.72 -28.72
C SER A 509 41.22 -26.26 -27.48
N ILE A 510 40.83 -27.55 -27.55
CA ILE A 510 40.27 -28.30 -26.41
C ILE A 510 41.14 -29.49 -26.09
N SER A 511 41.27 -29.83 -24.80
CA SER A 511 41.98 -31.02 -24.32
C SER A 511 41.21 -31.66 -23.17
N TRP A 512 41.40 -32.98 -23.00
CA TRP A 512 40.93 -33.66 -21.80
C TRP A 512 41.96 -33.52 -20.68
N GLU A 513 41.57 -33.00 -19.56
CA GLU A 513 42.44 -32.82 -18.39
C GLU A 513 41.76 -33.19 -17.08
N ALA A 514 42.22 -34.30 -16.48
CA ALA A 514 41.77 -34.76 -15.16
C ALA A 514 40.25 -34.85 -15.02
N GLY A 515 39.55 -35.40 -16.02
CA GLY A 515 38.11 -35.55 -16.00
C GLY A 515 37.33 -34.30 -16.45
N LYS A 516 37.97 -33.33 -17.12
CA LYS A 516 37.33 -32.08 -17.55
C LYS A 516 37.68 -31.75 -19.00
N LEU A 517 36.82 -30.98 -19.65
CA LEU A 517 37.14 -30.30 -20.89
C LEU A 517 37.91 -29.02 -20.58
N ARG A 518 39.20 -28.95 -20.91
CA ARG A 518 39.97 -27.71 -20.86
C ARG A 518 39.90 -27.01 -22.19
N LEU A 519 39.50 -25.76 -22.19
CA LEU A 519 39.51 -24.85 -23.32
C LEU A 519 40.75 -23.94 -23.24
N THR A 520 41.49 -23.78 -24.32
CA THR A 520 42.66 -22.91 -24.40
C THR A 520 42.51 -21.91 -25.54
N GLU A 521 42.58 -20.62 -25.19
CA GLU A 521 42.66 -19.48 -26.10
C GLU A 521 44.11 -19.02 -26.16
N ASP A 522 44.72 -19.04 -27.33
CA ASP A 522 46.14 -18.65 -27.53
C ASP A 522 46.29 -17.23 -28.11
N GLY A 523 45.19 -16.59 -28.51
CA GLY A 523 45.18 -15.27 -29.12
C GLY A 523 45.52 -15.23 -30.60
N ALA A 524 45.65 -16.39 -31.25
CA ALA A 524 46.11 -16.49 -32.63
C ALA A 524 45.00 -16.46 -33.68
N ASP A 525 43.80 -16.95 -33.33
CA ASP A 525 42.75 -17.26 -34.30
C ASP A 525 41.74 -16.09 -34.57
N GLY A 526 41.93 -14.95 -33.94
CA GLY A 526 41.09 -13.74 -34.13
C GLY A 526 39.64 -13.83 -33.63
N GLY A 527 39.29 -14.88 -32.89
CA GLY A 527 37.99 -15.09 -32.27
C GLY A 527 38.14 -15.71 -30.88
N SER A 528 37.14 -15.55 -30.00
CA SER A 528 37.15 -16.16 -28.68
C SER A 528 37.03 -17.67 -28.76
N ALA A 529 37.92 -18.41 -28.07
CA ALA A 529 37.92 -19.87 -28.03
C ALA A 529 36.62 -20.42 -27.47
N ARG A 530 36.11 -21.49 -28.10
CA ARG A 530 34.86 -22.16 -27.68
C ARG A 530 34.87 -23.64 -28.04
N ALA A 531 34.17 -24.42 -27.23
CA ALA A 531 33.81 -25.79 -27.57
C ALA A 531 32.29 -25.86 -27.71
N TYR A 532 31.78 -26.70 -28.62
CA TYR A 532 30.36 -26.82 -28.83
C TYR A 532 29.92 -28.24 -29.16
N GLN A 533 28.66 -28.54 -28.84
CA GLN A 533 27.96 -29.76 -29.26
C GLN A 533 26.57 -29.39 -29.75
N GLY A 534 26.19 -29.86 -30.95
CA GLY A 534 24.83 -29.72 -31.48
C GLY A 534 23.91 -30.78 -30.88
N ILE A 535 22.81 -30.36 -30.28
CA ILE A 535 21.76 -31.23 -29.75
C ILE A 535 20.49 -31.07 -30.55
N THR A 536 19.63 -32.11 -30.55
CA THR A 536 18.29 -32.02 -31.15
C THR A 536 17.33 -31.41 -30.20
N THR A 537 16.67 -30.35 -30.62
CA THR A 537 15.66 -29.61 -29.83
C THR A 537 14.34 -29.50 -30.60
N GLU A 538 13.22 -29.23 -29.91
CA GLU A 538 11.93 -28.92 -30.51
C GLU A 538 11.67 -27.42 -30.38
N ILE A 539 11.29 -26.75 -31.46
CA ILE A 539 11.00 -25.32 -31.46
C ILE A 539 9.89 -25.00 -30.49
N GLY A 540 10.10 -23.98 -29.65
CA GLY A 540 9.14 -23.52 -28.64
C GLY A 540 9.22 -24.25 -27.29
N LYS A 541 9.93 -25.38 -27.19
CA LYS A 541 10.17 -26.05 -25.91
C LYS A 541 11.28 -25.38 -25.10
N VAL A 542 11.19 -25.51 -23.79
CA VAL A 542 12.11 -24.89 -22.82
C VAL A 542 13.12 -25.94 -22.36
N TYR A 543 14.39 -25.56 -22.35
CA TYR A 543 15.51 -26.40 -21.93
C TYR A 543 16.35 -25.73 -20.88
N ARG A 544 16.87 -26.54 -19.96
CA ARG A 544 17.81 -26.13 -18.91
C ARG A 544 19.19 -26.70 -19.25
N VAL A 545 20.17 -25.80 -19.28
CA VAL A 545 21.60 -26.17 -19.33
C VAL A 545 22.17 -26.01 -17.94
N THR A 546 22.91 -26.98 -17.44
CA THR A 546 23.79 -26.83 -16.28
C THR A 546 25.21 -27.16 -16.68
N ALA A 547 26.20 -26.47 -16.15
CA ALA A 547 27.62 -26.75 -16.39
C ALA A 547 28.44 -26.34 -15.16
N ASP A 548 29.37 -27.19 -14.76
CA ASP A 548 30.38 -26.82 -13.77
C ASP A 548 31.51 -26.07 -14.49
N VAL A 549 31.69 -24.81 -14.16
CA VAL A 549 32.81 -24.00 -14.63
C VAL A 549 33.90 -24.09 -13.58
N GLY A 550 35.02 -24.71 -13.96
CA GLY A 550 36.21 -24.85 -13.13
C GLY A 550 37.07 -23.59 -13.12
N ALA A 551 38.38 -23.76 -13.05
CA ALA A 551 39.32 -22.65 -13.03
C ALA A 551 39.28 -21.85 -14.35
N VAL A 552 39.14 -20.53 -14.26
CA VAL A 552 39.26 -19.56 -15.33
C VAL A 552 40.50 -18.71 -15.06
N SER A 553 41.49 -18.75 -16.00
CA SER A 553 42.78 -18.09 -15.76
C SER A 553 42.70 -16.55 -15.88
N PHE A 554 41.76 -16.03 -16.68
CA PHE A 554 41.54 -14.59 -16.85
C PHE A 554 40.20 -14.29 -17.51
N GLY A 555 39.48 -13.27 -17.01
CA GLY A 555 38.19 -12.84 -17.51
C GLY A 555 37.05 -13.79 -17.14
N ASN A 556 36.04 -13.92 -18.00
CA ASN A 556 34.88 -14.78 -17.79
C ASN A 556 34.88 -15.96 -18.77
N ALA A 557 34.44 -17.12 -18.28
CA ALA A 557 33.88 -18.18 -19.10
C ALA A 557 32.42 -17.85 -19.45
N GLN A 558 31.89 -18.51 -20.47
CA GLN A 558 30.48 -18.36 -20.89
C GLN A 558 29.92 -19.72 -21.30
N VAL A 559 28.62 -19.90 -21.01
CA VAL A 559 27.80 -21.00 -21.52
C VAL A 559 26.68 -20.40 -22.35
N VAL A 560 26.48 -20.85 -23.59
CA VAL A 560 25.57 -20.24 -24.56
C VAL A 560 24.70 -21.32 -25.21
N ALA A 561 23.44 -21.04 -25.48
CA ALA A 561 22.54 -21.84 -26.31
C ALA A 561 22.26 -21.08 -27.60
N SER A 562 22.77 -21.60 -28.75
CA SER A 562 22.75 -20.87 -30.00
C SER A 562 22.25 -21.74 -31.18
N THR A 563 21.53 -21.13 -32.12
CA THR A 563 21.10 -21.79 -33.37
C THR A 563 22.26 -22.01 -34.37
N ASN A 564 23.42 -21.48 -34.07
CA ASN A 564 24.64 -21.65 -34.85
C ASN A 564 25.89 -21.73 -33.92
N THR A 565 27.09 -21.54 -34.40
CA THR A 565 28.29 -21.56 -33.55
C THR A 565 28.76 -20.19 -33.07
N ASN A 566 27.91 -19.11 -33.21
CA ASN A 566 28.18 -17.79 -32.67
C ASN A 566 27.66 -17.67 -31.23
N VAL A 567 28.24 -16.75 -30.47
CA VAL A 567 27.90 -16.51 -29.08
C VAL A 567 27.13 -15.18 -28.84
N GLY A 568 27.27 -14.22 -29.74
CA GLY A 568 26.61 -12.91 -29.60
C GLY A 568 25.14 -12.96 -29.99
N GLY A 569 24.26 -12.33 -29.17
CA GLY A 569 22.82 -12.24 -29.43
C GLY A 569 22.02 -13.50 -29.09
N PHE A 570 22.61 -14.47 -28.37
CA PHE A 570 21.95 -15.69 -27.92
C PHE A 570 21.89 -15.76 -26.39
N PRO A 571 20.94 -16.53 -25.80
CA PRO A 571 20.90 -16.81 -24.38
C PRO A 571 22.26 -17.31 -23.86
N GLN A 572 22.77 -16.66 -22.81
CA GLN A 572 24.07 -16.99 -22.23
C GLN A 572 24.14 -16.67 -20.73
N VAL A 573 25.03 -17.40 -20.04
CA VAL A 573 25.44 -17.13 -18.68
C VAL A 573 26.95 -17.00 -18.62
N LEU A 574 27.44 -16.08 -17.77
CA LEU A 574 28.88 -15.84 -17.59
C LEU A 574 29.30 -16.32 -16.21
N SER A 575 30.56 -16.77 -16.11
CA SER A 575 31.14 -17.23 -14.85
C SER A 575 32.58 -16.76 -14.70
N SER A 576 32.97 -16.36 -13.52
CA SER A 576 34.37 -16.10 -13.16
C SER A 576 35.13 -17.39 -12.77
N GLY A 577 34.46 -18.53 -12.71
CA GLY A 577 34.97 -19.84 -12.43
C GLY A 577 34.71 -20.39 -11.04
N ASN A 578 34.89 -21.71 -10.86
CA ASN A 578 34.67 -22.49 -9.64
C ASN A 578 33.24 -22.45 -9.12
N GLU A 579 32.26 -22.52 -10.03
CA GLU A 579 30.82 -22.56 -9.72
C GLU A 579 30.06 -23.43 -10.75
N THR A 580 28.90 -23.91 -10.37
CA THR A 580 27.91 -24.47 -11.30
C THR A 580 27.04 -23.34 -11.83
N VAL A 581 26.96 -23.22 -13.15
CA VAL A 581 26.09 -22.23 -13.81
C VAL A 581 24.85 -22.90 -14.39
N GLU A 582 23.79 -22.12 -14.49
CA GLU A 582 22.51 -22.52 -15.08
C GLU A 582 22.08 -21.54 -16.16
N LEU A 583 21.60 -22.07 -17.29
CA LEU A 583 21.00 -21.29 -18.37
C LEU A 583 19.68 -21.94 -18.80
N ILE A 584 18.61 -21.18 -18.83
CA ILE A 584 17.31 -21.60 -19.37
C ILE A 584 17.11 -20.89 -20.71
N PHE A 585 16.68 -21.64 -21.72
CA PHE A 585 16.42 -21.09 -23.06
C PHE A 585 15.20 -21.76 -23.72
N VAL A 586 14.52 -21.01 -24.58
CA VAL A 586 13.48 -21.51 -25.49
C VAL A 586 14.15 -21.87 -26.81
N ALA A 587 13.95 -23.09 -27.32
CA ALA A 587 14.53 -23.50 -28.57
C ALA A 587 13.90 -22.77 -29.76
N ALA A 588 14.71 -22.06 -30.52
CA ALA A 588 14.33 -21.34 -31.73
C ALA A 588 14.58 -22.15 -33.04
N ALA A 589 15.18 -23.33 -32.93
CA ALA A 589 15.48 -24.23 -34.05
C ALA A 589 15.40 -25.69 -33.61
N THR A 590 15.35 -26.61 -34.57
CA THR A 590 15.39 -28.08 -34.34
C THR A 590 16.77 -28.60 -33.98
N THR A 591 17.80 -27.76 -34.09
CA THR A 591 19.17 -28.01 -33.62
C THR A 591 19.66 -26.80 -32.85
N THR A 592 20.09 -27.02 -31.62
CA THR A 592 20.71 -25.99 -30.76
C THR A 592 22.15 -26.41 -30.49
N ASN A 593 23.08 -25.49 -30.64
CA ASN A 593 24.49 -25.70 -30.25
C ASN A 593 24.64 -25.21 -28.79
N ILE A 594 25.05 -26.12 -27.95
CA ILE A 594 25.49 -25.78 -26.58
C ILE A 594 26.96 -25.43 -26.67
N ILE A 595 27.31 -24.23 -26.33
CA ILE A 595 28.65 -23.67 -26.49
C ILE A 595 29.19 -23.32 -25.10
N VAL A 596 30.38 -23.82 -24.80
CA VAL A 596 31.20 -23.37 -23.67
C VAL A 596 32.38 -22.61 -24.18
N GLY A 597 32.73 -21.48 -23.63
CA GLY A 597 33.73 -20.59 -24.21
C GLY A 597 34.35 -19.63 -23.19
N VAL A 598 35.28 -18.82 -23.68
CA VAL A 598 35.85 -17.70 -22.92
C VAL A 598 35.54 -16.39 -23.64
N GLN A 599 35.39 -15.31 -22.87
CA GLN A 599 35.15 -13.98 -23.44
C GLN A 599 36.46 -13.29 -23.75
N GLY A 600 36.65 -12.88 -25.03
CA GLY A 600 37.80 -12.14 -25.53
C GLY A 600 38.85 -13.06 -26.14
N ILE A 601 39.85 -12.45 -26.80
CA ILE A 601 40.87 -13.08 -27.67
C ILE A 601 42.27 -13.08 -27.06
N SER A 602 42.44 -12.80 -25.77
CA SER A 602 43.75 -12.87 -25.12
C SER A 602 43.96 -14.27 -24.57
N ALA A 603 45.23 -14.73 -24.55
CA ALA A 603 45.61 -16.04 -24.04
C ALA A 603 45.03 -16.34 -22.66
N ARG A 604 44.23 -17.43 -22.57
CA ARG A 604 43.55 -17.86 -21.33
C ARG A 604 43.08 -19.30 -21.41
N THR A 605 42.72 -19.85 -20.25
CA THR A 605 42.14 -21.18 -20.16
C THR A 605 40.85 -21.14 -19.30
N ALA A 606 39.95 -22.05 -19.61
CA ALA A 606 38.77 -22.34 -18.75
C ALA A 606 38.53 -23.87 -18.75
N ASP A 607 38.14 -24.38 -17.59
CA ASP A 607 37.76 -25.78 -17.39
C ASP A 607 36.26 -25.92 -17.31
N PHE A 608 35.68 -26.93 -17.97
CA PHE A 608 34.26 -27.23 -17.92
C PHE A 608 34.03 -28.71 -17.62
N ASP A 609 32.96 -28.99 -16.85
CA ASP A 609 32.57 -30.34 -16.46
C ASP A 609 31.04 -30.42 -16.27
N ASN A 610 30.51 -31.65 -16.19
CA ASN A 610 29.12 -31.94 -15.85
C ASN A 610 28.10 -31.13 -16.68
N ILE A 611 28.36 -30.95 -17.97
CA ILE A 611 27.45 -30.23 -18.87
C ILE A 611 26.23 -31.12 -19.14
N SER A 612 25.06 -30.64 -18.77
CA SER A 612 23.78 -31.34 -18.91
C SER A 612 22.76 -30.43 -19.59
N VAL A 613 21.97 -30.99 -20.50
CA VAL A 613 20.83 -30.28 -21.11
C VAL A 613 19.63 -31.17 -21.13
N ARG A 614 18.54 -30.68 -20.49
CA ARG A 614 17.28 -31.39 -20.41
C ARG A 614 16.10 -30.47 -20.68
N GLU A 615 15.06 -31.04 -21.29
CA GLU A 615 13.77 -30.35 -21.40
C GLU A 615 13.16 -30.17 -20.01
N ILE A 616 12.60 -28.98 -19.75
CA ILE A 616 11.90 -28.64 -18.50
C ILE A 616 10.48 -28.17 -18.82
N ASP A 617 9.58 -28.29 -17.84
CA ASP A 617 8.32 -27.59 -17.91
C ASP A 617 8.57 -26.08 -18.07
N PRO A 618 7.81 -25.37 -18.91
CA PRO A 618 7.94 -23.92 -19.03
C PRO A 618 7.80 -23.23 -17.68
N LEU A 619 8.77 -22.38 -17.33
CA LEU A 619 8.64 -21.54 -16.15
C LEU A 619 7.45 -20.60 -16.32
N ALA A 620 6.64 -20.48 -15.30
CA ALA A 620 5.48 -19.62 -15.32
C ALA A 620 5.14 -19.06 -13.96
N VAL A 621 4.64 -17.84 -13.95
CA VAL A 621 3.96 -17.23 -12.82
C VAL A 621 2.58 -16.74 -13.25
N SER A 622 1.61 -16.86 -12.36
CA SER A 622 0.30 -16.25 -12.54
C SER A 622 0.01 -15.33 -11.38
N LEU A 623 -0.62 -14.20 -11.65
CA LEU A 623 -0.95 -13.18 -10.66
C LEU A 623 -2.43 -12.82 -10.77
N GLN A 624 -3.02 -12.42 -9.63
CA GLN A 624 -4.41 -11.96 -9.57
C GLN A 624 -4.51 -10.79 -8.59
N MET A 625 -5.27 -9.77 -8.98
CA MET A 625 -5.64 -8.65 -8.12
C MET A 625 -7.12 -8.33 -8.31
N ASN A 626 -7.82 -8.11 -7.20
CA ASN A 626 -9.11 -7.47 -7.22
C ASN A 626 -9.21 -6.37 -6.15
N GLY A 627 -10.12 -5.44 -6.37
CA GLY A 627 -10.32 -4.26 -5.56
C GLY A 627 -11.11 -3.20 -6.32
N ARG A 628 -10.78 -1.94 -6.09
CA ARG A 628 -11.37 -0.79 -6.80
C ARG A 628 -10.28 0.25 -7.07
N VAL A 629 -10.33 0.88 -8.22
CA VAL A 629 -9.38 1.90 -8.64
C VAL A 629 -10.07 3.24 -8.88
N THR A 630 -9.41 4.31 -8.47
CA THR A 630 -9.77 5.69 -8.80
C THR A 630 -8.77 6.22 -9.82
N TYR A 631 -9.23 6.60 -10.99
CA TYR A 631 -8.38 7.20 -12.01
C TYR A 631 -9.18 8.07 -12.96
N ALA A 632 -8.50 9.01 -13.59
CA ALA A 632 -9.01 9.81 -14.69
C ALA A 632 -8.22 9.52 -15.96
N ASP A 633 -8.86 9.70 -17.10
CA ASP A 633 -8.18 9.73 -18.39
C ASP A 633 -7.85 11.18 -18.72
N GLU A 634 -6.59 11.54 -18.69
CA GLU A 634 -6.11 12.88 -19.00
C GLU A 634 -5.41 12.95 -20.37
N ASP A 635 -5.48 11.89 -21.19
CA ASP A 635 -4.76 11.78 -22.47
C ASP A 635 -3.24 12.07 -22.36
N THR A 636 -2.67 11.88 -21.16
CA THR A 636 -1.24 12.08 -20.89
C THR A 636 -0.49 10.76 -21.00
N PHE A 637 0.85 10.82 -21.09
CA PHE A 637 1.71 9.62 -21.03
C PHE A 637 1.79 9.03 -19.62
N ALA A 638 0.71 9.12 -18.85
CA ALA A 638 0.59 8.55 -17.52
C ALA A 638 0.01 7.14 -17.60
N ASN A 639 0.52 6.25 -16.75
CA ASN A 639 -0.01 4.91 -16.55
C ASN A 639 -0.40 4.75 -15.10
N VAL A 640 -1.56 4.17 -14.81
CA VAL A 640 -1.91 3.71 -13.47
C VAL A 640 -1.34 2.31 -13.30
N THR A 641 -0.32 2.16 -12.47
CA THR A 641 0.36 0.88 -12.25
C THR A 641 -0.30 0.13 -11.09
N LEU A 642 -1.00 -0.95 -11.41
CA LEU A 642 -1.74 -1.76 -10.44
C LEU A 642 -0.80 -2.60 -9.57
N TRP A 643 0.19 -3.22 -10.18
CA TRP A 643 1.30 -3.90 -9.52
C TRP A 643 2.51 -3.97 -10.46
N ARG A 644 3.70 -4.06 -9.86
CA ARG A 644 4.97 -4.13 -10.57
C ARG A 644 5.96 -5.04 -9.85
N TRP A 645 6.43 -6.07 -10.55
CA TRP A 645 7.51 -6.93 -10.13
C TRP A 645 8.71 -6.66 -11.03
N GLN A 646 9.72 -5.95 -10.55
CA GLN A 646 10.72 -5.33 -11.40
C GLN A 646 12.11 -5.36 -10.78
N ALA A 647 13.07 -6.03 -11.48
CA ALA A 647 14.49 -5.95 -11.17
C ALA A 647 15.09 -4.63 -11.71
N ASP A 648 14.76 -4.27 -12.96
CA ASP A 648 15.15 -3.02 -13.62
C ASP A 648 14.16 -2.69 -14.77
N SER A 649 14.41 -1.61 -15.51
CA SER A 649 13.53 -1.19 -16.62
C SER A 649 13.45 -2.19 -17.77
N SER A 650 14.43 -3.09 -17.90
CA SER A 650 14.51 -4.09 -18.97
C SER A 650 13.99 -5.47 -18.54
N ASN A 651 13.82 -5.70 -17.23
CA ASN A 651 13.44 -6.99 -16.66
C ASN A 651 12.33 -6.79 -15.64
N ASN A 652 11.08 -6.93 -16.06
CA ASN A 652 9.91 -6.72 -15.20
C ASN A 652 8.65 -7.42 -15.72
N LEU A 653 7.73 -7.67 -14.77
CA LEU A 653 6.32 -7.98 -15.01
C LEU A 653 5.48 -6.86 -14.39
N ARG A 654 4.45 -6.40 -15.08
CA ARG A 654 3.54 -5.38 -14.55
C ARG A 654 2.18 -5.40 -15.22
N THR A 655 1.19 -4.88 -14.53
CA THR A 655 -0.12 -4.57 -15.10
C THR A 655 -0.43 -3.10 -14.86
N THR A 656 -0.82 -2.42 -15.92
CA THR A 656 -1.11 -0.99 -15.91
C THR A 656 -2.41 -0.70 -16.63
N TYR A 657 -3.08 0.42 -16.29
CA TYR A 657 -3.98 1.10 -17.20
C TYR A 657 -3.16 2.05 -18.05
N ASP A 658 -3.35 1.98 -19.37
CA ASP A 658 -2.83 2.94 -20.32
C ASP A 658 -3.93 4.01 -20.54
N THR A 659 -3.61 5.25 -20.23
CA THR A 659 -4.53 6.40 -20.41
C THR A 659 -4.13 7.25 -21.61
N VAL A 660 -3.24 6.75 -22.49
CA VAL A 660 -2.80 7.47 -23.71
C VAL A 660 -3.64 7.05 -24.90
N GLY A 661 -4.57 7.88 -25.30
CA GLY A 661 -5.37 7.72 -26.53
C GLY A 661 -6.35 6.55 -26.53
N THR A 662 -6.35 5.70 -25.51
CA THR A 662 -7.33 4.63 -25.29
C THR A 662 -7.64 4.54 -23.81
N THR A 663 -8.81 5.00 -23.45
CA THR A 663 -9.24 5.17 -22.07
C THR A 663 -9.23 3.85 -21.29
N GLY A 664 -8.37 3.75 -20.26
CA GLY A 664 -8.36 2.63 -19.31
C GLY A 664 -8.04 1.27 -19.90
N ASN A 665 -7.28 1.21 -21.01
CA ASN A 665 -6.82 -0.05 -21.58
C ASN A 665 -5.94 -0.82 -20.57
N VAL A 666 -6.33 -2.03 -20.24
CA VAL A 666 -5.55 -2.89 -19.33
C VAL A 666 -4.41 -3.55 -20.08
N VAL A 667 -3.19 -3.21 -19.69
CA VAL A 667 -1.96 -3.72 -20.31
C VAL A 667 -1.26 -4.67 -19.38
N PHE A 668 -1.21 -5.95 -19.73
CA PHE A 668 -0.38 -6.97 -19.09
C PHE A 668 0.97 -7.03 -19.82
N ARG A 669 2.05 -6.73 -19.13
CA ARG A 669 3.38 -6.64 -19.74
C ARG A 669 4.36 -7.61 -19.12
N SER A 670 5.16 -8.26 -19.99
CA SER A 670 6.43 -8.91 -19.66
C SER A 670 7.56 -8.19 -20.38
N SER A 671 8.63 -7.87 -19.69
CA SER A 671 9.84 -7.30 -20.28
C SER A 671 11.04 -8.17 -19.89
N ALA A 672 11.78 -8.65 -20.89
CA ALA A 672 13.01 -9.39 -20.68
C ALA A 672 14.12 -8.82 -21.61
N SER A 673 15.25 -8.45 -21.03
CA SER A 673 16.38 -7.83 -21.74
C SER A 673 15.98 -6.63 -22.61
N GLY A 674 14.98 -5.85 -22.15
CA GLY A 674 14.49 -4.65 -22.84
C GLY A 674 13.47 -4.89 -23.97
N VAL A 675 13.12 -6.15 -24.24
CA VAL A 675 12.04 -6.49 -25.18
C VAL A 675 10.74 -6.61 -24.40
N ASN A 676 9.68 -5.96 -24.90
CA ASN A 676 8.36 -5.94 -24.27
C ASN A 676 7.40 -6.85 -25.01
N ASP A 677 6.73 -7.71 -24.27
CA ASP A 677 5.69 -8.61 -24.76
C ASP A 677 4.34 -8.33 -24.10
N PHE A 678 3.28 -8.49 -24.87
CA PHE A 678 1.89 -8.26 -24.47
C PHE A 678 0.99 -9.36 -25.04
N PRO A 679 -0.15 -9.67 -24.42
CA PRO A 679 -1.23 -10.43 -25.07
C PRO A 679 -1.83 -9.60 -26.22
N ILE A 680 -2.61 -10.26 -27.07
CA ILE A 680 -3.25 -9.63 -28.24
C ILE A 680 -4.68 -9.21 -27.86
N GLY A 681 -5.07 -8.00 -28.21
CA GLY A 681 -6.38 -7.43 -27.90
C GLY A 681 -6.34 -6.39 -26.79
N THR A 682 -7.48 -5.77 -26.52
CA THR A 682 -7.66 -4.72 -25.50
C THR A 682 -8.95 -4.96 -24.74
N ILE A 683 -8.94 -4.69 -23.45
CA ILE A 683 -10.13 -4.55 -22.61
C ILE A 683 -9.93 -3.28 -21.80
N GLU A 684 -10.98 -2.45 -21.70
CA GLU A 684 -10.92 -1.12 -21.12
C GLU A 684 -11.81 -1.02 -19.88
N TYR A 685 -11.35 -0.35 -18.84
CA TYR A 685 -12.17 0.15 -17.75
C TYR A 685 -12.48 1.62 -17.98
N SER A 686 -13.70 2.05 -17.71
CA SER A 686 -14.04 3.48 -17.75
C SER A 686 -13.38 4.20 -16.59
N PRO A 687 -12.92 5.46 -16.77
CA PRO A 687 -12.42 6.28 -15.67
C PRO A 687 -13.52 6.54 -14.64
N GLY A 688 -13.14 6.79 -13.41
CA GLY A 688 -14.07 7.06 -12.33
C GLY A 688 -13.44 6.91 -10.95
N VAL A 689 -14.28 7.00 -9.92
CA VAL A 689 -13.89 6.85 -8.51
C VAL A 689 -14.30 5.47 -8.02
N LEU A 690 -13.35 4.75 -7.42
CA LEU A 690 -13.53 3.41 -6.87
C LEU A 690 -14.20 2.42 -7.84
N VAL A 691 -13.81 2.47 -9.11
CA VAL A 691 -14.30 1.55 -10.15
C VAL A 691 -13.87 0.12 -9.80
N PRO A 692 -14.78 -0.86 -9.79
CA PRO A 692 -14.42 -2.26 -9.52
C PRO A 692 -13.36 -2.77 -10.48
N LEU A 693 -12.42 -3.57 -9.96
CA LEU A 693 -11.27 -4.11 -10.67
C LEU A 693 -11.14 -5.60 -10.36
N ASN A 694 -11.19 -6.45 -11.39
CA ASN A 694 -10.89 -7.88 -11.27
C ASN A 694 -10.00 -8.31 -12.42
N ILE A 695 -8.73 -8.53 -12.14
CA ILE A 695 -7.74 -8.88 -13.16
C ILE A 695 -6.93 -10.11 -12.76
N ALA A 696 -6.51 -10.88 -13.74
CA ALA A 696 -5.52 -11.92 -13.58
C ALA A 696 -4.61 -11.98 -14.79
N SER A 697 -3.39 -12.47 -14.62
CA SER A 697 -2.42 -12.63 -15.70
C SER A 697 -1.61 -13.90 -15.52
N ARG A 698 -1.07 -14.40 -16.62
CA ARG A 698 -0.10 -15.48 -16.65
C ARG A 698 1.08 -15.10 -17.53
N HIS A 699 2.27 -15.30 -17.04
CA HIS A 699 3.53 -14.97 -17.69
C HIS A 699 4.40 -16.21 -17.68
N GLY A 700 4.91 -16.58 -18.84
CA GLY A 700 5.72 -17.78 -19.00
C GLY A 700 6.87 -17.58 -19.99
N SER A 701 7.71 -18.58 -20.09
CA SER A 701 8.83 -18.57 -21.07
C SER A 701 8.35 -18.72 -22.52
N THR A 702 7.09 -19.14 -22.72
CA THR A 702 6.52 -19.43 -24.05
C THR A 702 5.15 -18.81 -24.28
N PHE A 703 4.63 -18.06 -23.31
CA PHE A 703 3.32 -17.45 -23.41
C PHE A 703 3.19 -16.22 -22.48
N ILE A 704 2.30 -15.32 -22.84
CA ILE A 704 1.76 -14.28 -21.97
C ILE A 704 0.28 -14.09 -22.29
N ASN A 705 -0.56 -14.03 -21.25
CA ASN A 705 -1.97 -13.66 -21.38
C ASN A 705 -2.47 -12.94 -20.13
N GLY A 706 -3.59 -12.26 -20.26
CA GLY A 706 -4.32 -11.61 -19.17
C GLY A 706 -5.82 -11.82 -19.31
N ALA A 707 -6.53 -11.67 -18.21
CA ALA A 707 -7.98 -11.70 -18.14
C ALA A 707 -8.51 -10.56 -17.27
N VAL A 708 -9.65 -10.02 -17.66
CA VAL A 708 -10.34 -8.90 -17.03
C VAL A 708 -11.82 -9.28 -16.90
N ASP A 709 -12.37 -9.19 -15.68
CA ASP A 709 -13.77 -9.53 -15.35
C ASP A 709 -14.21 -10.87 -15.97
N GLY A 710 -13.38 -11.91 -15.83
CA GLY A 710 -13.65 -13.26 -16.32
C GLY A 710 -13.46 -13.46 -17.82
N THR A 711 -12.88 -12.49 -18.54
CA THR A 711 -12.65 -12.57 -20.00
C THR A 711 -11.16 -12.51 -20.29
N ALA A 712 -10.60 -13.60 -20.87
CA ALA A 712 -9.22 -13.63 -21.30
C ALA A 712 -9.01 -12.87 -22.63
N LEU A 713 -7.85 -12.24 -22.77
CA LEU A 713 -7.33 -11.72 -24.04
C LEU A 713 -6.85 -12.87 -24.92
N THR A 714 -6.35 -12.55 -26.12
CA THR A 714 -5.70 -13.54 -26.97
C THR A 714 -4.24 -13.70 -26.57
N GLU A 715 -3.85 -14.95 -26.29
CA GLU A 715 -2.50 -15.27 -25.86
C GLU A 715 -1.43 -14.88 -26.90
N ASN A 716 -0.36 -14.24 -26.43
CA ASN A 716 0.90 -14.17 -27.18
C ASN A 716 1.71 -15.44 -26.88
N THR A 717 1.92 -16.28 -27.88
CA THR A 717 2.61 -17.57 -27.75
C THR A 717 4.11 -17.52 -28.06
N THR A 718 4.65 -16.34 -28.31
CA THR A 718 6.05 -16.13 -28.71
C THR A 718 6.74 -15.01 -27.93
N PRO A 719 6.59 -14.94 -26.60
CA PRO A 719 7.33 -13.97 -25.81
C PRO A 719 8.82 -14.29 -25.82
N VAL A 720 9.67 -13.31 -25.56
CA VAL A 720 11.13 -13.49 -25.54
C VAL A 720 11.58 -14.46 -24.45
N ALA A 721 11.21 -14.20 -23.23
CA ALA A 721 11.46 -15.06 -22.07
C ALA A 721 10.70 -14.55 -20.84
N LEU A 722 10.55 -15.38 -19.81
CA LEU A 722 10.19 -14.90 -18.47
C LEU A 722 11.46 -14.27 -17.86
N PRO A 723 11.44 -12.98 -17.42
CA PRO A 723 12.58 -12.39 -16.73
C PRO A 723 12.77 -13.08 -15.37
N ASP A 724 14.02 -13.24 -14.94
CA ASP A 724 14.31 -13.74 -13.60
C ASP A 724 14.06 -12.65 -12.54
N LEU A 725 13.10 -12.88 -11.66
CA LEU A 725 12.69 -11.97 -10.58
C LEU A 725 12.70 -12.66 -9.21
N GLU A 726 13.34 -13.82 -9.05
CA GLU A 726 13.36 -14.63 -7.84
C GLU A 726 13.79 -13.84 -6.60
N THR A 727 14.78 -12.96 -6.74
CA THR A 727 15.33 -12.15 -5.63
C THR A 727 14.79 -10.73 -5.57
N THR A 728 13.71 -10.46 -6.28
CA THR A 728 13.16 -9.10 -6.47
C THR A 728 11.85 -8.92 -5.71
N ASP A 729 11.72 -7.82 -4.99
CA ASP A 729 10.47 -7.45 -4.32
C ASP A 729 9.40 -7.02 -5.35
N LEU A 730 8.12 -7.26 -5.01
CA LEU A 730 6.97 -6.82 -5.80
C LEU A 730 6.32 -5.61 -5.14
N THR A 731 6.09 -4.55 -5.90
CA THR A 731 5.34 -3.36 -5.47
C THR A 731 3.88 -3.49 -5.86
N LEU A 732 2.98 -3.33 -4.89
CA LEU A 732 1.54 -3.21 -5.12
C LEU A 732 1.16 -1.73 -5.21
N GLY A 733 0.36 -1.36 -6.20
CA GLY A 733 -0.21 -0.03 -6.32
C GLY A 733 0.86 1.07 -6.42
N TYR A 734 1.69 1.07 -7.46
CA TYR A 734 2.80 2.02 -7.59
C TYR A 734 2.31 3.45 -7.93
N ASP A 735 1.38 3.59 -8.89
CA ASP A 735 0.66 4.83 -9.22
C ASP A 735 -0.84 4.57 -9.04
N TYR A 736 -1.25 4.24 -7.80
CA TYR A 736 -2.56 3.67 -7.53
C TYR A 736 -3.30 4.43 -6.44
N MET A 737 -4.56 4.70 -6.72
CA MET A 737 -5.51 5.28 -5.78
C MET A 737 -6.73 4.37 -5.70
N GLY A 738 -7.02 3.78 -4.53
CA GLY A 738 -8.17 2.90 -4.41
C GLY A 738 -8.02 1.79 -3.38
N THR A 739 -8.81 0.72 -3.51
CA THR A 739 -8.79 -0.40 -2.56
C THR A 739 -8.21 -1.66 -3.19
N ILE A 740 -7.47 -2.43 -2.40
CA ILE A 740 -7.00 -3.76 -2.75
C ILE A 740 -7.71 -4.76 -1.84
N LYS A 741 -8.51 -5.64 -2.44
CA LYS A 741 -9.28 -6.66 -1.71
C LYS A 741 -8.52 -7.95 -1.57
N THR A 742 -7.97 -8.46 -2.67
CA THR A 742 -7.08 -9.62 -2.66
C THR A 742 -5.95 -9.47 -3.67
N PHE A 743 -4.80 -10.08 -3.35
CA PHE A 743 -3.68 -10.25 -4.26
C PHE A 743 -3.12 -11.67 -4.10
N ARG A 744 -2.88 -12.36 -5.23
CA ARG A 744 -2.41 -13.75 -5.24
C ARG A 744 -1.32 -13.95 -6.28
N VAL A 745 -0.35 -14.81 -5.97
CA VAL A 745 0.71 -15.22 -6.88
C VAL A 745 0.87 -16.74 -6.86
N TRP A 746 0.96 -17.35 -8.04
CA TRP A 746 1.24 -18.76 -8.24
C TRP A 746 2.57 -18.92 -8.99
N ALA A 747 3.46 -19.81 -8.54
CA ALA A 747 4.62 -20.27 -9.29
C ALA A 747 4.19 -21.35 -10.30
N ALA A 748 3.20 -21.06 -11.12
CA ALA A 748 2.63 -21.98 -12.09
C ALA A 748 1.78 -21.25 -13.12
N ASP A 749 1.63 -21.86 -14.30
CA ASP A 749 0.62 -21.48 -15.28
C ASP A 749 -0.78 -21.94 -14.82
N LEU A 750 -1.73 -21.02 -14.72
CA LEU A 750 -3.14 -21.32 -14.47
C LEU A 750 -3.92 -21.66 -15.75
N GLY A 751 -3.34 -21.41 -16.93
CA GLY A 751 -4.04 -21.45 -18.21
C GLY A 751 -5.08 -20.33 -18.37
N ASP A 752 -5.65 -20.17 -19.56
CA ASP A 752 -6.65 -19.13 -19.83
C ASP A 752 -7.90 -19.31 -18.96
N THR A 753 -8.44 -20.51 -18.86
CA THR A 753 -9.58 -20.81 -17.96
C THR A 753 -9.28 -20.54 -16.49
N GLY A 754 -8.02 -20.68 -16.07
CA GLY A 754 -7.61 -20.37 -14.71
C GLY A 754 -7.58 -18.87 -14.44
N ILE A 755 -7.02 -18.05 -15.35
CA ILE A 755 -7.02 -16.60 -15.19
C ILE A 755 -8.41 -15.99 -15.38
N GLU A 756 -9.28 -16.53 -16.25
CA GLU A 756 -10.69 -16.17 -16.32
C GLU A 756 -11.39 -16.41 -14.98
N SER A 757 -11.25 -17.61 -14.40
CA SER A 757 -11.81 -17.93 -13.09
C SER A 757 -11.23 -17.09 -11.94
N ALA A 758 -9.96 -16.66 -12.03
CA ALA A 758 -9.32 -15.84 -11.02
C ALA A 758 -9.76 -14.37 -11.07
N SER A 759 -10.24 -13.89 -12.22
CA SER A 759 -10.68 -12.51 -12.46
C SER A 759 -12.22 -12.34 -12.44
N THR A 760 -12.95 -13.29 -11.86
CA THR A 760 -14.43 -13.19 -11.66
C THR A 760 -14.84 -12.75 -10.26
#